data_92b5569cc6427f627ab4b2d460da29ea
#
_entry.id   92b5569cc6427f627ab4b2d460da29ea
#
_cell.length_a   1.000
_cell.length_b   1.000
_cell.length_c   1.000
_cell.angle_alpha   90.00
_cell.angle_beta   90.00
_cell.angle_gamma   90.00
#
_symmetry.space_group_name_H-M   'P 1'
#
loop_
_entity.id
_entity.type
_entity.pdbx_description
1 polymer ?
#
loop_
_entity_poly.entity_id
_entity_poly.type
_entity_poly.pdbx_seq_one_letter_code
_entity_poly.pdbx_strand_id
1 'polypeptide(L)'
;MLGHALAILRPVVMETGNALLADQLQSIQQNYRYLVDYFLSGTNDPRRSELIDAMIHDTYELVDEVYLAHRLQNNTDYEFREMLRPDNCVIPTYPDPESVDNADPTFRTMWLSKPDDDHLLLFRKLIADPAMEIEAYLAISGLTLSLLRSFSEKGFLALIEAAEEHYLIPIRERAWVSVLLLLLVYDDRLRFFPDIVAAVQDLLDSDDQRVFATTAMVCIVRTLGVDWANKAFYSLQKSMTPLINKLMPKTMESEKISQDELDDFSAHLDKDFQEILEENRQEMIRLTEEHLDTHFAMFKDMYSSSFFSEPFRWWLPYDPDYLPEEARKQIPIFRILHMNDLCDSDRFAFLSTLSRIGFINGQSVSELMEQAGNEAEDSEAETGSRILCNDYVRQAYRFFRLNPWKIQNPFDALFQLPDSTVFRLLYTSAADKRIIASCLMHCRAYEMAAKIYAQIADTLQSAEVYGHYGLCLQKIGEYEKALEAYKKMQQLGSSEWLYRQMEYCYFAIGDYDDALQMCELLLQIKPDSQAYLYEKANVLIKLELFAEALAILYKLDFLRPNNVTITHEILWCAFVCDDFEAAIRYFKRLEETNTTNAIDWINMGHIHFIQDKRMDAYQSYKRAMMQMADLKKFLAAFRPDRPLLVEKGIRLDEVYLMEDQLISSWSEK
;
A
#
# COMPACT_ATOMS: atom_id res chain seq x y z
N MET A 1 -17.14 3.04 -32.35
CA MET A 1 -16.29 2.18 -31.51
C MET A 1 -16.60 0.69 -31.73
N LEU A 2 -17.86 0.24 -31.63
CA LEU A 2 -18.22 -1.18 -31.79
C LEU A 2 -17.74 -1.80 -33.13
N GLY A 3 -17.96 -1.13 -34.25
CA GLY A 3 -17.50 -1.62 -35.58
C GLY A 3 -15.97 -1.78 -35.66
N HIS A 4 -15.20 -0.95 -34.94
CA HIS A 4 -13.76 -1.09 -34.86
C HIS A 4 -13.36 -2.27 -33.98
N ALA A 5 -14.02 -2.48 -32.85
CA ALA A 5 -13.82 -3.63 -31.99
C ALA A 5 -14.08 -4.94 -32.72
N LEU A 6 -15.19 -5.04 -33.46
CA LEU A 6 -15.51 -6.21 -34.28
C LEU A 6 -14.48 -6.45 -35.41
N ALA A 7 -13.89 -5.39 -35.98
CA ALA A 7 -12.82 -5.52 -36.96
C ALA A 7 -11.51 -6.06 -36.35
N ILE A 8 -11.15 -5.61 -35.13
CA ILE A 8 -9.98 -6.12 -34.39
C ILE A 8 -10.20 -7.58 -33.99
N LEU A 9 -11.40 -7.95 -33.58
CA LEU A 9 -11.71 -9.30 -33.11
C LEU A 9 -11.63 -10.34 -34.24
N ARG A 10 -11.94 -9.95 -35.48
CA ARG A 10 -12.00 -10.86 -36.62
C ARG A 10 -10.75 -11.72 -36.86
N PRO A 11 -9.50 -11.17 -36.94
CA PRO A 11 -8.32 -12.00 -37.12
C PRO A 11 -8.13 -13.00 -35.97
N VAL A 12 -8.40 -12.61 -34.75
CA VAL A 12 -8.24 -13.46 -33.56
C VAL A 12 -9.23 -14.62 -33.59
N VAL A 13 -10.50 -14.37 -33.97
CA VAL A 13 -11.51 -15.43 -34.18
C VAL A 13 -11.06 -16.42 -35.26
N MET A 14 -10.48 -15.92 -36.35
CA MET A 14 -10.01 -16.80 -37.44
C MET A 14 -8.80 -17.66 -37.01
N GLU A 15 -7.94 -17.13 -36.14
CA GLU A 15 -6.83 -17.92 -35.58
C GLU A 15 -7.29 -19.07 -34.70
N THR A 16 -8.43 -18.95 -34.01
CA THR A 16 -8.96 -20.06 -33.19
C THR A 16 -9.41 -21.27 -34.03
N GLY A 17 -9.69 -21.09 -35.32
CA GLY A 17 -10.22 -22.14 -36.22
C GLY A 17 -11.62 -22.65 -35.81
N ASN A 18 -12.30 -22.00 -34.87
CA ASN A 18 -13.62 -22.38 -34.37
C ASN A 18 -14.71 -21.76 -35.22
N ALA A 19 -15.41 -22.63 -36.00
CA ALA A 19 -16.47 -22.22 -36.92
C ALA A 19 -17.65 -21.54 -36.21
N LEU A 20 -18.00 -22.00 -35.00
CA LEU A 20 -19.10 -21.44 -34.22
C LEU A 20 -18.82 -19.97 -33.82
N LEU A 21 -17.62 -19.69 -33.36
CA LEU A 21 -17.21 -18.31 -33.02
C LEU A 21 -17.17 -17.41 -34.27
N ALA A 22 -16.76 -17.96 -35.39
CA ALA A 22 -16.77 -17.22 -36.66
C ALA A 22 -18.21 -16.88 -37.12
N ASP A 23 -19.14 -17.79 -36.97
CA ASP A 23 -20.56 -17.58 -37.29
C ASP A 23 -21.21 -16.56 -36.36
N GLN A 24 -20.89 -16.61 -35.04
CA GLN A 24 -21.35 -15.61 -34.06
C GLN A 24 -20.83 -14.22 -34.40
N LEU A 25 -19.54 -14.09 -34.71
CA LEU A 25 -18.95 -12.80 -35.13
C LEU A 25 -19.61 -12.27 -36.39
N GLN A 26 -19.86 -13.14 -37.37
CA GLN A 26 -20.52 -12.75 -38.62
C GLN A 26 -21.95 -12.25 -38.36
N SER A 27 -22.69 -12.91 -37.48
CA SER A 27 -24.05 -12.51 -37.08
C SER A 27 -24.04 -11.10 -36.44
N ILE A 28 -23.16 -10.86 -35.45
CA ILE A 28 -23.04 -9.57 -34.78
C ILE A 28 -22.62 -8.48 -35.80
N GLN A 29 -21.66 -8.75 -36.70
CA GLN A 29 -21.25 -7.83 -37.75
C GLN A 29 -22.39 -7.48 -38.73
N GLN A 30 -23.21 -8.43 -39.06
CA GLN A 30 -24.35 -8.24 -39.95
C GLN A 30 -25.42 -7.37 -39.27
N ASN A 31 -25.74 -7.68 -38.01
CA ASN A 31 -26.71 -6.90 -37.22
C ASN A 31 -26.23 -5.46 -37.05
N TYR A 32 -24.92 -5.25 -36.78
CA TYR A 32 -24.33 -3.92 -36.71
C TYR A 32 -24.43 -3.15 -38.03
N ARG A 33 -24.20 -3.80 -39.18
CA ARG A 33 -24.38 -3.17 -40.49
C ARG A 33 -25.83 -2.74 -40.73
N TYR A 34 -26.78 -3.60 -40.42
CA TYR A 34 -28.22 -3.27 -40.53
C TYR A 34 -28.57 -2.07 -39.65
N LEU A 35 -28.04 -2.00 -38.43
CA LEU A 35 -28.28 -0.87 -37.54
C LEU A 35 -27.69 0.44 -38.10
N VAL A 36 -26.49 0.38 -38.69
CA VAL A 36 -25.85 1.54 -39.32
C VAL A 36 -26.64 2.02 -40.54
N ASP A 37 -27.05 1.09 -41.42
CA ASP A 37 -27.87 1.40 -42.60
C ASP A 37 -29.20 2.02 -42.19
N TYR A 38 -29.83 1.48 -41.16
CA TYR A 38 -31.06 2.01 -40.58
C TYR A 38 -30.90 3.41 -40.00
N PHE A 39 -29.78 3.66 -39.35
CA PHE A 39 -29.42 4.99 -38.86
C PHE A 39 -29.21 5.98 -40.02
N LEU A 40 -28.46 5.59 -41.04
CA LEU A 40 -28.16 6.42 -42.21
C LEU A 40 -29.42 6.73 -43.04
N SER A 41 -30.43 5.87 -43.01
CA SER A 41 -31.73 6.13 -43.66
C SER A 41 -32.58 7.21 -42.97
N GLY A 42 -32.09 7.73 -41.84
CA GLY A 42 -32.76 8.81 -41.10
C GLY A 42 -33.93 8.33 -40.22
N THR A 43 -34.13 7.04 -40.04
CA THR A 43 -35.19 6.49 -39.21
C THR A 43 -34.89 6.76 -37.71
N ASN A 44 -35.83 7.36 -37.00
CA ASN A 44 -35.73 7.58 -35.58
C ASN A 44 -36.33 6.40 -34.81
N ASP A 45 -35.47 5.50 -34.30
CA ASP A 45 -35.88 4.38 -33.48
C ASP A 45 -35.63 4.65 -31.99
N PRO A 46 -36.66 4.69 -31.14
CA PRO A 46 -36.51 4.94 -29.70
C PRO A 46 -35.73 3.81 -29.00
N ARG A 47 -35.72 2.59 -29.53
CA ARG A 47 -34.99 1.45 -28.97
C ARG A 47 -33.58 1.28 -29.51
N ARG A 48 -33.05 2.25 -30.27
CA ARG A 48 -31.71 2.15 -30.85
C ARG A 48 -30.62 1.95 -29.79
N SER A 49 -30.72 2.61 -28.65
CA SER A 49 -29.78 2.48 -27.54
C SER A 49 -29.78 1.03 -27.00
N GLU A 50 -30.95 0.47 -26.75
CA GLU A 50 -31.11 -0.91 -26.26
C GLU A 50 -30.52 -1.94 -27.24
N LEU A 51 -30.72 -1.74 -28.56
CA LEU A 51 -30.14 -2.60 -29.59
C LEU A 51 -28.60 -2.49 -29.63
N ILE A 52 -28.04 -1.30 -29.40
CA ILE A 52 -26.61 -1.13 -29.33
C ILE A 52 -26.05 -1.82 -28.07
N ASP A 53 -26.70 -1.63 -26.94
CA ASP A 53 -26.29 -2.25 -25.68
C ASP A 53 -26.36 -3.79 -25.75
N ALA A 54 -27.40 -4.36 -26.35
CA ALA A 54 -27.49 -5.79 -26.60
C ALA A 54 -26.35 -6.30 -27.52
N MET A 55 -26.03 -5.58 -28.58
CA MET A 55 -24.89 -5.96 -29.44
C MET A 55 -23.55 -5.83 -28.76
N ILE A 56 -23.38 -4.88 -27.83
CA ILE A 56 -22.18 -4.76 -27.00
C ILE A 56 -22.11 -5.93 -26.04
N HIS A 57 -23.23 -6.31 -25.42
CA HIS A 57 -23.33 -7.50 -24.56
C HIS A 57 -22.88 -8.75 -25.34
N ASP A 58 -23.50 -9.05 -26.48
CA ASP A 58 -23.16 -10.21 -27.33
C ASP A 58 -21.67 -10.19 -27.76
N THR A 59 -21.10 -8.98 -27.97
CA THR A 59 -19.71 -8.82 -28.33
C THR A 59 -18.79 -9.16 -27.15
N TYR A 60 -19.16 -8.81 -25.93
CA TYR A 60 -18.39 -9.19 -24.71
C TYR A 60 -18.41 -10.70 -24.50
N GLU A 61 -19.58 -11.37 -24.65
CA GLU A 61 -19.66 -12.83 -24.56
C GLU A 61 -18.77 -13.50 -25.62
N LEU A 62 -18.83 -13.03 -26.87
CA LEU A 62 -17.96 -13.55 -27.93
C LEU A 62 -16.48 -13.32 -27.63
N VAL A 63 -16.08 -12.17 -27.10
CA VAL A 63 -14.69 -11.87 -26.73
C VAL A 63 -14.19 -12.85 -25.67
N ASP A 64 -14.99 -13.14 -24.65
CA ASP A 64 -14.63 -14.07 -23.58
C ASP A 64 -14.46 -15.50 -24.09
N GLU A 65 -15.35 -15.95 -25.00
CA GLU A 65 -15.22 -17.25 -25.62
C GLU A 65 -13.99 -17.35 -26.55
N VAL A 66 -13.73 -16.32 -27.34
CA VAL A 66 -12.54 -16.23 -28.20
C VAL A 66 -11.26 -16.20 -27.37
N TYR A 67 -11.23 -15.43 -26.30
CA TYR A 67 -10.09 -15.38 -25.36
C TYR A 67 -9.81 -16.77 -24.80
N LEU A 68 -10.83 -17.44 -24.28
CA LEU A 68 -10.70 -18.79 -23.75
C LEU A 68 -10.18 -19.77 -24.79
N ALA A 69 -10.79 -19.80 -25.99
CA ALA A 69 -10.38 -20.66 -27.08
C ALA A 69 -8.93 -20.44 -27.52
N HIS A 70 -8.53 -19.18 -27.65
CA HIS A 70 -7.15 -18.81 -28.01
C HIS A 70 -6.13 -19.22 -26.93
N ARG A 71 -6.45 -19.01 -25.66
CA ARG A 71 -5.57 -19.39 -24.54
C ARG A 71 -5.44 -20.91 -24.41
N LEU A 72 -6.52 -21.66 -24.61
CA LEU A 72 -6.47 -23.12 -24.59
C LEU A 72 -5.60 -23.69 -25.72
N GLN A 73 -5.63 -23.07 -26.91
CA GLN A 73 -4.77 -23.48 -28.03
C GLN A 73 -3.28 -23.21 -27.76
N ASN A 74 -2.97 -22.04 -27.18
CA ASN A 74 -1.58 -21.64 -26.88
C ASN A 74 -0.99 -22.33 -25.66
N ASN A 75 -1.85 -22.85 -24.75
CA ASN A 75 -1.46 -23.64 -23.57
C ASN A 75 -0.26 -23.06 -22.78
N THR A 76 -0.24 -21.73 -22.58
CA THR A 76 0.91 -21.03 -21.99
C THR A 76 0.89 -20.97 -20.48
N ASP A 77 -0.30 -20.85 -19.88
CA ASP A 77 -0.48 -20.65 -18.44
C ASP A 77 -0.91 -21.94 -17.73
N TYR A 78 -0.67 -21.98 -16.43
CA TYR A 78 -0.98 -23.14 -15.60
C TYR A 78 -2.47 -23.54 -15.71
N GLU A 79 -3.40 -22.61 -15.54
CA GLU A 79 -4.84 -22.87 -15.56
C GLU A 79 -5.29 -23.52 -16.86
N PHE A 80 -4.86 -23.00 -18.01
CA PHE A 80 -5.26 -23.53 -19.33
C PHE A 80 -4.65 -24.89 -19.59
N ARG A 81 -3.44 -25.17 -19.08
CA ARG A 81 -2.83 -26.51 -19.14
C ARG A 81 -3.59 -27.51 -18.29
N GLU A 82 -4.01 -27.13 -17.07
CA GLU A 82 -4.80 -27.98 -16.19
C GLU A 82 -6.20 -28.28 -16.79
N MET A 83 -6.86 -27.30 -17.42
CA MET A 83 -8.14 -27.50 -18.11
C MET A 83 -8.05 -28.57 -19.23
N LEU A 84 -6.91 -28.72 -19.87
CA LEU A 84 -6.71 -29.68 -20.97
C LEU A 84 -6.32 -31.08 -20.46
N ARG A 85 -6.09 -31.28 -19.16
CA ARG A 85 -5.81 -32.62 -18.63
C ARG A 85 -7.06 -33.50 -18.63
N PRO A 86 -6.96 -34.74 -19.13
CA PRO A 86 -8.11 -35.64 -19.15
C PRO A 86 -8.76 -35.88 -17.79
N ASP A 87 -7.96 -35.90 -16.74
CA ASP A 87 -8.41 -36.13 -15.35
C ASP A 87 -9.24 -34.97 -14.81
N ASN A 88 -9.14 -33.76 -15.40
CA ASN A 88 -9.90 -32.57 -15.01
C ASN A 88 -11.16 -32.37 -15.87
N CYS A 89 -11.36 -33.16 -16.92
CA CYS A 89 -12.55 -33.14 -17.76
C CYS A 89 -13.64 -34.07 -17.21
N VAL A 90 -13.89 -34.02 -15.91
CA VAL A 90 -14.87 -34.89 -15.25
C VAL A 90 -16.23 -34.19 -15.25
N ILE A 91 -17.29 -34.97 -15.54
CA ILE A 91 -18.67 -34.51 -15.36
C ILE A 91 -18.87 -34.22 -13.88
N PRO A 92 -19.39 -33.02 -13.52
CA PRO A 92 -19.56 -32.65 -12.12
C PRO A 92 -20.51 -33.62 -11.41
N THR A 93 -19.96 -34.44 -10.53
CA THR A 93 -20.73 -35.37 -9.67
C THR A 93 -20.74 -34.83 -8.27
N TYR A 94 -21.87 -35.04 -7.57
CA TYR A 94 -21.97 -34.68 -6.17
C TYR A 94 -21.00 -35.53 -5.34
N PRO A 95 -20.11 -34.90 -4.51
CA PRO A 95 -19.14 -35.65 -3.71
C PRO A 95 -19.81 -36.58 -2.70
N ASP A 96 -19.16 -37.68 -2.32
CA ASP A 96 -19.61 -38.55 -1.27
C ASP A 96 -19.34 -37.87 0.10
N PRO A 97 -20.36 -37.58 0.94
CA PRO A 97 -20.17 -36.94 2.25
C PRO A 97 -19.28 -37.73 3.21
N GLU A 98 -19.14 -39.03 3.01
CA GLU A 98 -18.29 -39.89 3.85
C GLU A 98 -16.83 -39.96 3.35
N SER A 99 -16.52 -39.36 2.22
CA SER A 99 -15.16 -39.38 1.64
C SER A 99 -14.29 -38.23 2.20
N VAL A 100 -13.09 -38.57 2.66
CA VAL A 100 -12.11 -37.61 3.20
C VAL A 100 -11.39 -36.83 2.08
N ASP A 101 -11.48 -37.26 0.81
CA ASP A 101 -10.69 -36.72 -0.30
C ASP A 101 -11.50 -35.88 -1.30
N ASN A 102 -12.60 -35.26 -0.85
CA ASN A 102 -13.48 -34.44 -1.73
C ASN A 102 -12.94 -33.04 -2.04
N ALA A 103 -12.06 -32.50 -1.23
CA ALA A 103 -11.62 -31.11 -1.26
C ALA A 103 -11.00 -30.71 -2.60
N ASP A 104 -9.96 -31.44 -3.06
CA ASP A 104 -9.26 -31.13 -4.31
C ASP A 104 -10.14 -31.31 -5.56
N PRO A 105 -10.86 -32.45 -5.73
CA PRO A 105 -11.77 -32.63 -6.86
C PRO A 105 -12.85 -31.55 -6.93
N THR A 106 -13.48 -31.19 -5.82
CA THR A 106 -14.51 -30.13 -5.78
C THR A 106 -13.94 -28.79 -6.21
N PHE A 107 -12.80 -28.40 -5.64
CA PHE A 107 -12.15 -27.14 -5.98
C PHE A 107 -11.78 -27.08 -7.46
N ARG A 108 -11.13 -28.14 -7.99
CA ARG A 108 -10.73 -28.21 -9.41
C ARG A 108 -11.93 -28.16 -10.33
N THR A 109 -13.01 -28.88 -10.01
CA THR A 109 -14.25 -28.87 -10.80
C THR A 109 -14.79 -27.44 -10.90
N MET A 110 -14.89 -26.71 -9.78
CA MET A 110 -15.41 -25.34 -9.79
C MET A 110 -14.45 -24.35 -10.46
N TRP A 111 -13.14 -24.52 -10.27
CA TRP A 111 -12.15 -23.60 -10.83
C TRP A 111 -11.92 -23.78 -12.33
N LEU A 112 -11.72 -25.03 -12.77
CA LEU A 112 -11.22 -25.32 -14.13
C LEU A 112 -12.31 -25.48 -15.16
N SER A 113 -13.56 -25.72 -14.74
CA SER A 113 -14.69 -25.86 -15.65
C SER A 113 -15.25 -24.49 -16.06
N LYS A 114 -15.92 -24.44 -17.22
CA LYS A 114 -16.79 -23.31 -17.57
C LYS A 114 -18.05 -23.38 -16.68
N PRO A 115 -18.52 -22.28 -16.09
CA PRO A 115 -19.72 -22.28 -15.24
C PRO A 115 -20.98 -22.44 -16.07
N ASP A 116 -21.26 -23.65 -16.51
CA ASP A 116 -22.50 -24.04 -17.18
C ASP A 116 -23.59 -24.45 -16.18
N ASP A 117 -24.76 -24.78 -16.67
CA ASP A 117 -25.93 -25.07 -15.83
C ASP A 117 -25.71 -26.28 -14.90
N ASP A 118 -24.97 -27.31 -15.35
CA ASP A 118 -24.67 -28.49 -14.53
C ASP A 118 -23.70 -28.16 -13.39
N HIS A 119 -22.65 -27.38 -13.66
CA HIS A 119 -21.69 -26.92 -12.65
C HIS A 119 -22.35 -25.99 -11.64
N LEU A 120 -23.23 -25.08 -12.10
CA LEU A 120 -23.95 -24.19 -11.20
C LEU A 120 -25.01 -24.93 -10.36
N LEU A 121 -25.60 -26.00 -10.90
CA LEU A 121 -26.48 -26.88 -10.13
C LEU A 121 -25.71 -27.61 -9.02
N LEU A 122 -24.52 -28.13 -9.33
CA LEU A 122 -23.62 -28.71 -8.31
C LEU A 122 -23.24 -27.68 -7.27
N PHE A 123 -22.82 -26.48 -7.68
CA PHE A 123 -22.48 -25.39 -6.77
C PHE A 123 -23.60 -25.10 -5.78
N ARG A 124 -24.85 -24.90 -6.26
CA ARG A 124 -26.01 -24.66 -5.40
C ARG A 124 -26.30 -25.81 -4.43
N LYS A 125 -26.10 -27.06 -4.86
CA LYS A 125 -26.26 -28.22 -3.97
C LYS A 125 -25.23 -28.25 -2.86
N LEU A 126 -23.95 -27.96 -3.18
CA LEU A 126 -22.86 -27.91 -2.20
C LEU A 126 -23.11 -26.80 -1.16
N ILE A 127 -23.51 -25.61 -1.61
CA ILE A 127 -23.82 -24.50 -0.71
C ILE A 127 -25.01 -24.81 0.21
N ALA A 128 -26.02 -25.54 -0.28
CA ALA A 128 -27.23 -25.86 0.48
C ALA A 128 -27.06 -27.01 1.48
N ASP A 129 -25.99 -27.81 1.39
CA ASP A 129 -25.81 -29.01 2.22
C ASP A 129 -24.87 -28.73 3.41
N PRO A 130 -25.39 -28.77 4.67
CA PRO A 130 -24.57 -28.57 5.86
C PRO A 130 -23.45 -29.60 6.06
N ALA A 131 -23.56 -30.77 5.46
CA ALA A 131 -22.52 -31.81 5.57
C ALA A 131 -21.32 -31.51 4.66
N MET A 132 -21.43 -30.56 3.74
CA MET A 132 -20.43 -30.20 2.73
C MET A 132 -19.82 -28.83 2.97
N GLU A 133 -19.59 -28.47 4.23
CA GLU A 133 -19.10 -27.12 4.60
C GLU A 133 -17.74 -26.79 3.96
N ILE A 134 -16.79 -27.71 3.97
CA ILE A 134 -15.46 -27.51 3.39
C ILE A 134 -15.54 -27.40 1.89
N GLU A 135 -16.30 -28.27 1.26
CA GLU A 135 -16.52 -28.28 -0.19
C GLU A 135 -17.24 -26.99 -0.62
N ALA A 136 -18.18 -26.47 0.16
CA ALA A 136 -18.83 -25.18 -0.09
C ALA A 136 -17.83 -24.02 -0.04
N TYR A 137 -16.92 -23.99 0.94
CA TYR A 137 -15.84 -22.99 0.97
C TYR A 137 -14.96 -23.03 -0.27
N LEU A 138 -14.56 -24.24 -0.68
CA LEU A 138 -13.72 -24.45 -1.85
C LEU A 138 -14.47 -24.17 -3.14
N ALA A 139 -15.76 -24.48 -3.20
CA ALA A 139 -16.61 -24.19 -4.36
C ALA A 139 -16.73 -22.68 -4.61
N ILE A 140 -16.93 -21.87 -3.58
CA ILE A 140 -16.96 -20.39 -3.72
C ILE A 140 -15.62 -19.89 -4.27
N SER A 141 -14.49 -20.33 -3.68
CA SER A 141 -13.17 -19.89 -4.12
C SER A 141 -12.84 -20.37 -5.55
N GLY A 142 -13.19 -21.62 -5.88
CA GLY A 142 -13.02 -22.18 -7.23
C GLY A 142 -13.85 -21.44 -8.28
N LEU A 143 -15.14 -21.20 -8.00
CA LEU A 143 -16.02 -20.42 -8.89
C LEU A 143 -15.53 -18.98 -9.06
N THR A 144 -15.02 -18.35 -7.99
CA THR A 144 -14.41 -17.02 -8.05
C THR A 144 -13.22 -16.99 -9.01
N LEU A 145 -12.30 -17.95 -8.91
CA LEU A 145 -11.17 -18.07 -9.82
C LEU A 145 -11.62 -18.34 -11.27
N SER A 146 -12.64 -19.18 -11.46
CA SER A 146 -13.23 -19.43 -12.79
C SER A 146 -13.78 -18.15 -13.40
N LEU A 147 -14.51 -17.34 -12.62
CA LEU A 147 -15.07 -16.07 -13.06
C LEU A 147 -14.02 -14.99 -13.31
N LEU A 148 -12.92 -14.97 -12.56
CA LEU A 148 -11.77 -14.09 -12.83
C LEU A 148 -11.08 -14.45 -14.16
N ARG A 149 -11.05 -15.73 -14.54
CA ARG A 149 -10.49 -16.20 -15.80
C ARG A 149 -11.40 -15.90 -16.98
N SER A 150 -12.71 -16.09 -16.81
CA SER A 150 -13.70 -15.92 -17.87
C SER A 150 -15.04 -15.47 -17.26
N PHE A 151 -15.54 -14.33 -17.69
CA PHE A 151 -16.81 -13.80 -17.20
C PHE A 151 -17.98 -14.74 -17.52
N SER A 152 -18.88 -14.90 -16.58
CA SER A 152 -20.16 -15.57 -16.75
C SER A 152 -21.22 -14.91 -15.88
N GLU A 153 -22.25 -14.34 -16.50
CA GLU A 153 -23.35 -13.71 -15.78
C GLU A 153 -24.05 -14.71 -14.83
N LYS A 154 -24.37 -15.91 -15.32
CA LYS A 154 -25.00 -16.97 -14.52
C LYS A 154 -24.13 -17.37 -13.31
N GLY A 155 -22.82 -17.50 -13.52
CA GLY A 155 -21.88 -17.80 -12.42
C GLY A 155 -21.79 -16.67 -11.41
N PHE A 156 -21.83 -15.42 -11.88
CA PHE A 156 -21.84 -14.25 -11.00
C PHE A 156 -23.11 -14.20 -10.13
N LEU A 157 -24.30 -14.42 -10.75
CA LEU A 157 -25.57 -14.49 -10.04
C LEU A 157 -25.61 -15.63 -9.01
N ALA A 158 -25.00 -16.79 -9.32
CA ALA A 158 -24.89 -17.89 -8.36
C ALA A 158 -24.04 -17.53 -7.14
N LEU A 159 -22.98 -16.72 -7.28
CA LEU A 159 -22.21 -16.19 -6.14
C LEU A 159 -23.04 -15.18 -5.31
N ILE A 160 -23.84 -14.36 -5.97
CA ILE A 160 -24.74 -13.41 -5.30
C ILE A 160 -25.80 -14.18 -4.48
N GLU A 161 -26.40 -15.24 -5.04
CA GLU A 161 -27.32 -16.15 -4.33
C GLU A 161 -26.64 -16.73 -3.06
N ALA A 162 -25.37 -17.16 -3.15
CA ALA A 162 -24.64 -17.67 -1.99
C ALA A 162 -24.34 -16.59 -0.91
N ALA A 163 -24.31 -15.31 -1.29
CA ALA A 163 -24.15 -14.18 -0.37
C ALA A 163 -25.45 -13.76 0.30
N GLU A 164 -26.60 -14.22 -0.16
CA GLU A 164 -27.91 -13.88 0.37
C GLU A 164 -28.10 -14.43 1.79
N GLU A 165 -29.05 -15.26 2.06
CA GLU A 165 -29.30 -15.81 3.40
C GLU A 165 -28.68 -17.21 3.52
N HIS A 166 -27.42 -17.29 3.91
CA HIS A 166 -26.81 -18.57 4.26
C HIS A 166 -26.73 -18.73 5.78
N TYR A 167 -27.11 -19.90 6.30
CA TYR A 167 -27.05 -20.19 7.74
C TYR A 167 -25.62 -20.22 8.29
N LEU A 168 -24.61 -20.49 7.46
CA LEU A 168 -23.20 -20.40 7.81
C LEU A 168 -22.63 -19.03 7.43
N ILE A 169 -22.37 -18.21 8.43
CA ILE A 169 -21.80 -16.87 8.28
C ILE A 169 -20.52 -16.88 7.42
N PRO A 170 -19.55 -17.81 7.62
CA PRO A 170 -18.33 -17.81 6.83
C PRO A 170 -18.54 -18.01 5.32
N ILE A 171 -19.53 -18.79 4.91
CA ILE A 171 -19.89 -18.98 3.50
C ILE A 171 -20.39 -17.66 2.91
N ARG A 172 -21.32 -17.00 3.60
CA ARG A 172 -21.86 -15.70 3.20
C ARG A 172 -20.76 -14.64 3.05
N GLU A 173 -19.84 -14.58 4.01
CA GLU A 173 -18.75 -13.62 3.97
C GLU A 173 -17.77 -13.88 2.81
N ARG A 174 -17.43 -15.15 2.54
CA ARG A 174 -16.61 -15.52 1.38
C ARG A 174 -17.28 -15.15 0.06
N ALA A 175 -18.59 -15.40 -0.05
CA ALA A 175 -19.35 -15.03 -1.25
C ALA A 175 -19.37 -13.51 -1.44
N TRP A 176 -19.60 -12.71 -0.38
CA TRP A 176 -19.53 -11.25 -0.45
C TRP A 176 -18.17 -10.72 -0.87
N VAL A 177 -17.08 -11.22 -0.30
CA VAL A 177 -15.71 -10.82 -0.70
C VAL A 177 -15.49 -11.12 -2.19
N SER A 178 -15.92 -12.31 -2.65
CA SER A 178 -15.81 -12.71 -4.05
C SER A 178 -16.63 -11.81 -4.99
N VAL A 179 -17.88 -11.54 -4.63
CA VAL A 179 -18.77 -10.63 -5.39
C VAL A 179 -18.15 -9.23 -5.49
N LEU A 180 -17.66 -8.66 -4.38
CA LEU A 180 -17.07 -7.33 -4.38
C LEU A 180 -15.81 -7.22 -5.23
N LEU A 181 -14.92 -8.22 -5.19
CA LEU A 181 -13.74 -8.27 -6.05
C LEU A 181 -14.10 -8.38 -7.52
N LEU A 182 -15.08 -9.21 -7.86
CA LEU A 182 -15.55 -9.36 -9.25
C LEU A 182 -16.26 -8.10 -9.77
N LEU A 183 -17.05 -7.41 -8.93
CA LEU A 183 -17.68 -6.13 -9.28
C LEU A 183 -16.62 -5.06 -9.62
N LEU A 184 -15.48 -5.05 -8.89
CA LEU A 184 -14.37 -4.14 -9.19
C LEU A 184 -13.68 -4.52 -10.51
N VAL A 185 -13.39 -5.80 -10.72
CA VAL A 185 -12.69 -6.28 -11.93
C VAL A 185 -13.50 -6.03 -13.18
N TYR A 186 -14.82 -6.19 -13.11
CA TYR A 186 -15.73 -6.10 -14.23
C TYR A 186 -16.56 -4.81 -14.29
N ASP A 187 -16.18 -3.77 -13.55
CA ASP A 187 -16.94 -2.51 -13.43
C ASP A 187 -17.36 -1.92 -14.79
N ASP A 188 -16.47 -1.90 -15.76
CA ASP A 188 -16.73 -1.39 -17.11
C ASP A 188 -17.83 -2.15 -17.87
N ARG A 189 -18.07 -3.42 -17.49
CA ARG A 189 -19.07 -4.30 -18.13
C ARG A 189 -20.44 -4.22 -17.47
N LEU A 190 -20.52 -3.91 -16.17
CA LEU A 190 -21.74 -4.01 -15.37
C LEU A 190 -22.94 -3.26 -15.97
N ARG A 191 -22.71 -2.17 -16.68
CA ARG A 191 -23.78 -1.43 -17.37
C ARG A 191 -24.49 -2.24 -18.46
N PHE A 192 -23.86 -3.29 -18.99
CA PHE A 192 -24.41 -4.18 -20.00
C PHE A 192 -24.98 -5.48 -19.41
N PHE A 193 -24.85 -5.67 -18.10
CA PHE A 193 -25.34 -6.80 -17.32
C PHE A 193 -26.19 -6.29 -16.14
N PRO A 194 -27.35 -5.68 -16.43
CA PRO A 194 -28.17 -5.01 -15.41
C PRO A 194 -28.68 -5.95 -14.34
N ASP A 195 -28.87 -7.25 -14.65
CA ASP A 195 -29.37 -8.25 -13.71
C ASP A 195 -28.41 -8.47 -12.54
N ILE A 196 -27.09 -8.40 -12.79
CA ILE A 196 -26.08 -8.47 -11.73
C ILE A 196 -26.20 -7.27 -10.79
N VAL A 197 -26.33 -6.06 -11.35
CA VAL A 197 -26.44 -4.83 -10.56
C VAL A 197 -27.74 -4.83 -9.75
N ALA A 198 -28.86 -5.28 -10.36
CA ALA A 198 -30.16 -5.39 -9.69
C ALA A 198 -30.09 -6.40 -8.53
N ALA A 199 -29.53 -7.59 -8.76
CA ALA A 199 -29.40 -8.61 -7.72
C ALA A 199 -28.54 -8.13 -6.52
N VAL A 200 -27.43 -7.42 -6.77
CA VAL A 200 -26.62 -6.82 -5.70
C VAL A 200 -27.40 -5.73 -4.97
N GLN A 201 -28.16 -4.90 -5.69
CA GLN A 201 -28.96 -3.84 -5.09
C GLN A 201 -30.07 -4.39 -4.21
N ASP A 202 -30.77 -5.44 -4.66
CA ASP A 202 -31.79 -6.13 -3.88
C ASP A 202 -31.22 -6.71 -2.56
N LEU A 203 -30.02 -7.31 -2.61
CA LEU A 203 -29.33 -7.74 -1.38
C LEU A 203 -29.01 -6.57 -0.45
N LEU A 204 -28.53 -5.45 -0.98
CA LEU A 204 -28.14 -4.28 -0.21
C LEU A 204 -29.33 -3.50 0.37
N ASP A 205 -30.59 -3.84 0.03
CA ASP A 205 -31.77 -3.30 0.68
C ASP A 205 -31.94 -3.80 2.12
N SER A 206 -31.31 -4.94 2.46
CA SER A 206 -31.17 -5.42 3.85
C SER A 206 -30.04 -4.70 4.58
N ASP A 207 -30.31 -4.13 5.77
CA ASP A 207 -29.31 -3.46 6.60
C ASP A 207 -28.18 -4.41 7.01
N ASP A 208 -28.48 -5.66 7.35
CA ASP A 208 -27.48 -6.66 7.73
C ASP A 208 -26.54 -6.98 6.56
N GLN A 209 -27.08 -7.17 5.36
CA GLN A 209 -26.29 -7.44 4.16
C GLN A 209 -25.42 -6.24 3.80
N ARG A 210 -25.94 -5.03 3.95
CA ARG A 210 -25.17 -3.79 3.75
C ARG A 210 -24.00 -3.69 4.71
N VAL A 211 -24.18 -4.03 5.98
CA VAL A 211 -23.11 -4.06 6.99
C VAL A 211 -22.06 -5.11 6.62
N PHE A 212 -22.45 -6.30 6.19
CA PHE A 212 -21.50 -7.31 5.73
C PHE A 212 -20.69 -6.84 4.52
N ALA A 213 -21.35 -6.34 3.49
CA ALA A 213 -20.70 -5.88 2.27
C ALA A 213 -19.74 -4.71 2.54
N THR A 214 -20.14 -3.73 3.36
CA THR A 214 -19.29 -2.59 3.70
C THR A 214 -18.10 -3.02 4.57
N THR A 215 -18.30 -3.95 5.52
CA THR A 215 -17.20 -4.50 6.32
C THR A 215 -16.21 -5.27 5.45
N ALA A 216 -16.69 -6.12 4.56
CA ALA A 216 -15.85 -6.85 3.61
C ALA A 216 -15.05 -5.88 2.71
N MET A 217 -15.68 -4.82 2.21
CA MET A 217 -14.98 -3.81 1.40
C MET A 217 -13.91 -3.08 2.21
N VAL A 218 -14.14 -2.75 3.46
CA VAL A 218 -13.11 -2.17 4.34
C VAL A 218 -11.92 -3.12 4.50
N CYS A 219 -12.17 -4.43 4.70
CA CYS A 219 -11.11 -5.43 4.77
C CYS A 219 -10.31 -5.52 3.45
N ILE A 220 -11.02 -5.49 2.31
CA ILE A 220 -10.40 -5.47 0.98
C ILE A 220 -9.52 -4.21 0.80
N VAL A 221 -10.02 -3.04 1.15
CA VAL A 221 -9.28 -1.77 1.05
C VAL A 221 -8.02 -1.76 1.93
N ARG A 222 -8.06 -2.38 3.11
CA ARG A 222 -6.90 -2.49 4.00
C ARG A 222 -5.70 -3.20 3.35
N THR A 223 -5.92 -4.04 2.35
CA THR A 223 -4.83 -4.68 1.59
C THR A 223 -3.93 -3.68 0.85
N LEU A 224 -4.41 -2.47 0.55
CA LEU A 224 -3.59 -1.39 -0.03
C LEU A 224 -2.48 -0.93 0.91
N GLY A 225 -2.67 -1.09 2.22
CA GLY A 225 -1.68 -0.74 3.23
C GLY A 225 -0.58 -1.79 3.45
N VAL A 226 -0.73 -3.01 2.92
CA VAL A 226 0.18 -4.13 3.18
C VAL A 226 1.62 -3.84 2.76
N ASP A 227 1.84 -3.27 1.59
CA ASP A 227 3.19 -2.96 1.10
C ASP A 227 3.89 -1.90 1.97
N TRP A 228 3.13 -0.95 2.50
CA TRP A 228 3.65 0.04 3.44
C TRP A 228 3.93 -0.58 4.81
N ALA A 229 3.01 -1.37 5.35
CA ALA A 229 3.20 -2.11 6.61
C ALA A 229 4.44 -3.02 6.54
N ASN A 230 4.66 -3.69 5.41
CA ASN A 230 5.85 -4.49 5.17
C ASN A 230 7.14 -3.65 5.21
N LYS A 231 7.17 -2.50 4.55
CA LYS A 231 8.35 -1.61 4.58
C LYS A 231 8.65 -1.12 5.99
N ALA A 232 7.62 -0.73 6.75
CA ALA A 232 7.75 -0.35 8.14
C ALA A 232 8.30 -1.50 8.98
N PHE A 233 7.74 -2.71 8.84
CA PHE A 233 8.20 -3.91 9.53
C PHE A 233 9.67 -4.23 9.23
N TYR A 234 10.11 -4.19 7.97
CA TYR A 234 11.52 -4.41 7.63
C TYR A 234 12.44 -3.31 8.14
N SER A 235 11.99 -2.06 8.18
CA SER A 235 12.75 -0.96 8.80
C SER A 235 12.96 -1.23 10.28
N LEU A 236 11.90 -1.64 10.99
CA LEU A 236 11.95 -2.05 12.39
C LEU A 236 12.92 -3.21 12.62
N GLN A 237 12.80 -4.27 11.83
CA GLN A 237 13.68 -5.42 11.92
C GLN A 237 15.15 -5.03 11.70
N LYS A 238 15.43 -4.17 10.73
CA LYS A 238 16.78 -3.69 10.44
C LYS A 238 17.34 -2.85 11.59
N SER A 239 16.56 -2.00 12.21
CA SER A 239 16.96 -1.20 13.37
C SER A 239 17.20 -2.07 14.63
N MET A 240 16.46 -3.18 14.77
CA MET A 240 16.61 -4.14 15.86
C MET A 240 17.76 -5.15 15.66
N THR A 241 18.21 -5.39 14.42
CA THR A 241 19.25 -6.38 14.10
C THR A 241 20.56 -6.16 14.89
N PRO A 242 21.11 -4.94 15.06
CA PRO A 242 22.31 -4.71 15.85
C PRO A 242 22.14 -5.07 17.33
N LEU A 243 20.93 -4.90 17.87
CA LEU A 243 20.57 -5.25 19.23
C LEU A 243 20.53 -6.76 19.41
N ILE A 244 19.82 -7.45 18.51
CA ILE A 244 19.73 -8.90 18.51
C ILE A 244 21.14 -9.52 18.42
N ASN A 245 22.00 -8.97 17.56
CA ASN A 245 23.37 -9.44 17.40
C ASN A 245 24.25 -9.17 18.64
N LYS A 246 23.97 -8.12 19.43
CA LYS A 246 24.65 -7.85 20.71
C LYS A 246 24.14 -8.78 21.84
N LEU A 247 22.88 -9.21 21.78
CA LEU A 247 22.26 -10.09 22.77
C LEU A 247 22.57 -11.58 22.50
N MET A 248 22.58 -12.01 21.24
CA MET A 248 22.80 -13.41 20.86
C MET A 248 24.09 -14.06 21.39
N PRO A 249 25.27 -13.40 21.43
CA PRO A 249 26.46 -14.03 21.97
C PRO A 249 26.35 -14.36 23.46
N LYS A 250 25.54 -13.61 24.21
CA LYS A 250 25.35 -13.83 25.66
C LYS A 250 24.32 -14.93 25.95
N THR A 251 23.34 -15.13 25.07
CA THR A 251 22.30 -16.16 25.22
C THR A 251 22.76 -17.55 24.83
N MET A 252 23.80 -17.68 24.00
CA MET A 252 24.39 -18.98 23.65
C MET A 252 25.34 -19.56 24.70
N GLU A 253 25.80 -18.79 25.67
CA GLU A 253 26.75 -19.19 26.70
C GLU A 253 26.16 -19.34 28.11
N SER A 254 24.91 -18.98 28.37
CA SER A 254 24.33 -19.04 29.72
C SER A 254 22.86 -19.47 29.76
N GLU A 255 22.54 -20.37 30.63
CA GLU A 255 21.21 -20.75 31.09
C GLU A 255 20.49 -19.51 31.69
N LYS A 256 19.44 -19.04 31.01
CA LYS A 256 18.48 -18.01 31.45
C LYS A 256 19.06 -16.62 31.75
N ILE A 257 18.75 -15.66 30.89
CA ILE A 257 18.89 -14.24 31.22
C ILE A 257 17.85 -13.89 32.29
N SER A 258 18.27 -13.40 33.44
CA SER A 258 17.35 -12.92 34.49
C SER A 258 16.71 -11.59 34.07
N GLN A 259 15.53 -11.29 34.64
CA GLN A 259 14.86 -10.00 34.41
C GLN A 259 15.75 -8.81 34.80
N ASP A 260 16.54 -8.97 35.87
CA ASP A 260 17.49 -7.97 36.35
C ASP A 260 18.61 -7.69 35.33
N GLU A 261 19.07 -8.69 34.57
CA GLU A 261 20.07 -8.48 33.52
C GLU A 261 19.49 -7.81 32.28
N LEU A 262 18.21 -8.02 31.98
CA LEU A 262 17.48 -7.29 30.94
C LEU A 262 17.25 -5.82 31.32
N ASP A 263 16.93 -5.55 32.58
CA ASP A 263 16.72 -4.22 33.13
C ASP A 263 18.06 -3.45 33.21
N ASP A 264 19.14 -4.10 33.63
CA ASP A 264 20.49 -3.51 33.66
C ASP A 264 21.01 -3.23 32.23
N PHE A 265 20.69 -4.09 31.26
CA PHE A 265 21.02 -3.87 29.86
C PHE A 265 20.22 -2.70 29.26
N SER A 266 18.94 -2.56 29.61
CA SER A 266 18.11 -1.44 29.16
C SER A 266 18.59 -0.09 29.72
N ALA A 267 19.12 -0.10 30.93
CA ALA A 267 19.68 1.11 31.59
C ALA A 267 21.02 1.55 30.98
N HIS A 268 21.75 0.66 30.30
CA HIS A 268 23.04 0.94 29.67
C HIS A 268 22.97 1.17 28.16
N LEU A 269 21.75 1.20 27.59
CA LEU A 269 21.54 1.56 26.18
C LEU A 269 21.81 3.06 25.99
N ASP A 270 22.58 3.39 24.95
CA ASP A 270 22.78 4.77 24.51
C ASP A 270 21.41 5.46 24.31
N LYS A 271 21.33 6.73 24.69
CA LYS A 271 20.11 7.54 24.62
C LYS A 271 19.48 7.53 23.22
N ASP A 272 20.31 7.57 22.18
CA ASP A 272 19.89 7.50 20.77
C ASP A 272 19.22 6.17 20.47
N PHE A 273 19.62 5.09 21.14
CA PHE A 273 19.06 3.78 20.95
C PHE A 273 17.70 3.59 21.64
N GLN A 274 17.52 4.22 22.82
CA GLN A 274 16.22 4.25 23.50
C GLN A 274 15.19 5.05 22.69
N GLU A 275 15.60 6.14 22.02
CA GLU A 275 14.76 6.90 21.11
C GLU A 275 14.32 6.04 19.91
N ILE A 276 15.25 5.29 19.29
CA ILE A 276 14.94 4.37 18.17
C ILE A 276 13.96 3.26 18.60
N LEU A 277 14.14 2.69 19.78
CA LEU A 277 13.22 1.67 20.31
C LEU A 277 11.83 2.24 20.57
N GLU A 278 11.74 3.44 21.11
CA GLU A 278 10.45 4.07 21.38
C GLU A 278 9.74 4.48 20.09
N GLU A 279 10.45 5.04 19.10
CA GLU A 279 9.89 5.32 17.78
C GLU A 279 9.36 4.05 17.10
N ASN A 280 10.12 2.96 17.17
CA ASN A 280 9.74 1.66 16.63
C ASN A 280 8.49 1.11 17.34
N ARG A 281 8.42 1.23 18.66
CA ARG A 281 7.27 0.82 19.46
C ARG A 281 6.01 1.61 19.07
N GLN A 282 6.14 2.93 18.92
CA GLN A 282 5.05 3.80 18.52
C GLN A 282 4.55 3.46 17.10
N GLU A 283 5.45 3.17 16.17
CA GLU A 283 5.06 2.77 14.81
C GLU A 283 4.34 1.40 14.80
N MET A 284 4.80 0.42 15.60
CA MET A 284 4.10 -0.86 15.73
C MET A 284 2.71 -0.71 16.34
N ILE A 285 2.57 0.10 17.39
CA ILE A 285 1.26 0.40 17.98
C ILE A 285 0.35 1.01 16.92
N ARG A 286 0.84 1.98 16.17
CA ARG A 286 0.08 2.64 15.10
C ARG A 286 -0.35 1.66 14.02
N LEU A 287 0.53 0.78 13.52
CA LEU A 287 0.19 -0.23 12.53
C LEU A 287 -0.93 -1.16 13.03
N THR A 288 -0.87 -1.52 14.31
CA THR A 288 -1.88 -2.36 14.96
C THR A 288 -3.21 -1.62 15.12
N GLU A 289 -3.19 -0.37 15.58
CA GLU A 289 -4.39 0.46 15.75
C GLU A 289 -5.06 0.77 14.40
N GLU A 290 -4.29 0.94 13.32
CA GLU A 290 -4.79 1.11 11.96
C GLU A 290 -5.29 -0.23 11.35
N HIS A 291 -5.20 -1.34 12.07
CA HIS A 291 -5.59 -2.69 11.64
C HIS A 291 -4.94 -3.13 10.33
N LEU A 292 -3.69 -2.72 10.08
CA LEU A 292 -2.94 -3.12 8.89
C LEU A 292 -2.37 -4.52 9.06
N ASP A 293 -2.24 -5.23 7.96
CA ASP A 293 -1.73 -6.60 7.95
C ASP A 293 -0.20 -6.64 8.07
N THR A 294 0.29 -6.71 9.30
CA THR A 294 1.72 -6.86 9.61
C THR A 294 2.21 -8.30 9.45
N HIS A 295 1.31 -9.28 9.41
CA HIS A 295 1.66 -10.70 9.34
C HIS A 295 2.17 -11.11 7.95
N PHE A 296 1.76 -10.41 6.88
CA PHE A 296 2.20 -10.74 5.53
C PHE A 296 3.74 -10.77 5.42
N ALA A 297 4.44 -9.78 5.98
CA ALA A 297 5.91 -9.73 5.96
C ALA A 297 6.54 -10.90 6.71
N MET A 298 5.93 -11.34 7.81
CA MET A 298 6.44 -12.41 8.65
C MET A 298 6.30 -13.80 7.99
N PHE A 299 5.18 -14.03 7.30
CA PHE A 299 4.80 -15.36 6.83
C PHE A 299 5.01 -15.61 5.33
N LYS A 300 5.24 -14.56 4.51
CA LYS A 300 5.33 -14.70 3.04
C LYS A 300 6.30 -15.78 2.57
N ASP A 301 7.46 -15.94 3.23
CA ASP A 301 8.48 -16.91 2.83
C ASP A 301 8.10 -18.36 3.21
N MET A 302 7.20 -18.53 4.18
CA MET A 302 6.68 -19.82 4.63
C MET A 302 5.72 -20.48 3.62
N TYR A 303 5.12 -19.68 2.73
CA TYR A 303 4.28 -20.17 1.65
C TYR A 303 5.03 -20.93 0.55
N SER A 304 6.36 -20.95 0.59
CA SER A 304 7.19 -21.80 -0.26
C SER A 304 7.23 -23.28 0.20
N SER A 305 6.54 -23.63 1.29
CA SER A 305 6.45 -25.00 1.79
C SER A 305 5.71 -25.91 0.80
N SER A 306 6.02 -27.22 0.82
CA SER A 306 5.35 -28.20 -0.03
C SER A 306 3.84 -28.33 0.21
N PHE A 307 3.35 -27.84 1.36
CA PHE A 307 1.92 -27.80 1.63
C PHE A 307 1.16 -26.98 0.57
N PHE A 308 1.70 -25.84 0.16
CA PHE A 308 1.09 -24.95 -0.80
C PHE A 308 1.39 -25.26 -2.27
N SER A 309 1.96 -26.44 -2.56
CA SER A 309 2.14 -26.91 -3.94
C SER A 309 0.82 -27.20 -4.65
N GLU A 310 -0.23 -27.50 -3.90
CA GLU A 310 -1.57 -27.77 -4.40
C GLU A 310 -2.46 -26.53 -4.26
N PRO A 311 -3.12 -26.07 -5.35
CA PRO A 311 -3.90 -24.82 -5.32
C PRO A 311 -5.04 -24.77 -4.31
N PHE A 312 -5.78 -25.87 -4.11
CA PHE A 312 -6.91 -25.92 -3.19
C PHE A 312 -6.50 -25.66 -1.73
N ARG A 313 -5.28 -26.01 -1.36
CA ARG A 313 -4.78 -25.85 0.02
C ARG A 313 -4.63 -24.39 0.47
N TRP A 314 -4.55 -23.47 -0.48
CA TRP A 314 -4.56 -22.04 -0.19
C TRP A 314 -5.91 -21.53 0.30
N TRP A 315 -6.98 -22.30 0.05
CA TRP A 315 -8.36 -21.90 0.32
C TRP A 315 -9.03 -22.70 1.42
N LEU A 316 -8.33 -23.70 1.97
CA LEU A 316 -8.84 -24.51 3.07
C LEU A 316 -9.14 -23.65 4.30
N PRO A 317 -10.27 -23.89 4.99
CA PRO A 317 -10.44 -23.46 6.38
C PRO A 317 -9.42 -24.21 7.24
N TYR A 318 -8.97 -23.58 8.33
CA TYR A 318 -7.99 -24.22 9.19
C TYR A 318 -8.58 -25.44 9.90
N ASP A 319 -8.11 -26.60 9.51
CA ASP A 319 -8.34 -27.88 10.18
C ASP A 319 -7.01 -28.63 10.29
N PRO A 320 -6.63 -29.01 11.52
CA PRO A 320 -5.41 -29.78 11.76
C PRO A 320 -5.28 -31.07 10.95
N ASP A 321 -6.38 -31.69 10.54
CA ASP A 321 -6.37 -32.96 9.82
C ASP A 321 -5.78 -32.84 8.41
N TYR A 322 -5.75 -31.65 7.82
CA TYR A 322 -5.06 -31.39 6.56
C TYR A 322 -3.54 -31.24 6.70
N LEU A 323 -3.03 -31.09 7.93
CA LEU A 323 -1.59 -30.97 8.16
C LEU A 323 -0.89 -32.33 8.12
N PRO A 324 0.36 -32.41 7.60
CA PRO A 324 1.22 -33.55 7.79
C PRO A 324 1.39 -33.91 9.29
N GLU A 325 1.54 -35.19 9.61
CA GLU A 325 1.67 -35.68 11.00
C GLU A 325 2.75 -34.96 11.82
N GLU A 326 3.88 -34.63 11.18
CA GLU A 326 4.97 -33.86 11.82
C GLU A 326 4.58 -32.46 12.19
N ALA A 327 3.77 -31.78 11.34
CA ALA A 327 3.26 -30.44 11.60
C ALA A 327 2.19 -30.44 12.70
N ARG A 328 1.34 -31.47 12.76
CA ARG A 328 0.33 -31.60 13.83
C ARG A 328 0.95 -31.66 15.23
N LYS A 329 2.11 -32.27 15.37
CA LYS A 329 2.86 -32.31 16.63
C LYS A 329 3.27 -30.93 17.16
N GLN A 330 3.27 -29.90 16.29
CA GLN A 330 3.65 -28.52 16.63
C GLN A 330 2.46 -27.65 17.10
N ILE A 331 1.23 -28.14 17.05
CA ILE A 331 0.02 -27.40 17.44
C ILE A 331 0.10 -26.83 18.87
N PRO A 332 0.64 -27.54 19.87
CA PRO A 332 0.77 -26.99 21.22
C PRO A 332 1.56 -25.68 21.27
N ILE A 333 2.66 -25.57 20.50
CA ILE A 333 3.46 -24.33 20.41
C ILE A 333 2.62 -23.16 19.85
N PHE A 334 1.80 -23.45 18.84
CA PHE A 334 0.94 -22.43 18.24
C PHE A 334 -0.01 -21.81 19.27
N ARG A 335 -0.53 -22.60 20.23
CA ARG A 335 -1.40 -22.13 21.31
C ARG A 335 -0.66 -21.21 22.28
N ILE A 336 0.57 -21.57 22.70
CA ILE A 336 1.39 -20.76 23.61
C ILE A 336 1.75 -19.41 23.02
N LEU A 337 2.03 -19.36 21.73
CA LEU A 337 2.40 -18.11 21.06
C LEU A 337 1.21 -17.15 20.85
N HIS A 338 -0.01 -17.52 21.32
CA HIS A 338 -1.23 -16.74 21.19
C HIS A 338 -1.48 -16.19 19.80
N MET A 339 -1.16 -16.98 18.76
CA MET A 339 -1.27 -16.58 17.36
C MET A 339 -2.72 -16.73 16.83
N ASN A 340 -3.68 -16.26 17.61
CA ASN A 340 -5.12 -16.38 17.27
C ASN A 340 -5.55 -15.48 16.13
N ASP A 341 -4.79 -14.39 15.85
CA ASP A 341 -5.14 -13.39 14.84
C ASP A 341 -4.67 -13.75 13.42
N LEU A 342 -4.09 -14.95 13.23
CA LEU A 342 -3.64 -15.40 11.93
C LEU A 342 -4.82 -15.91 11.09
N CYS A 343 -4.83 -15.57 9.79
CA CYS A 343 -5.76 -16.20 8.86
C CYS A 343 -5.42 -17.68 8.66
N ASP A 344 -6.36 -18.45 8.15
CA ASP A 344 -6.23 -19.90 8.03
C ASP A 344 -4.98 -20.33 7.25
N SER A 345 -4.68 -19.68 6.14
CA SER A 345 -3.48 -19.99 5.36
C SER A 345 -2.18 -19.64 6.10
N ASP A 346 -2.13 -18.57 6.91
CA ASP A 346 -0.95 -18.25 7.72
C ASP A 346 -0.70 -19.31 8.80
N ARG A 347 -1.78 -19.88 9.39
CA ARG A 347 -1.68 -20.99 10.35
C ARG A 347 -1.06 -22.24 9.71
N PHE A 348 -1.54 -22.61 8.52
CA PHE A 348 -0.94 -23.71 7.75
C PHE A 348 0.51 -23.41 7.38
N ALA A 349 0.83 -22.20 6.92
CA ALA A 349 2.19 -21.80 6.56
C ALA A 349 3.15 -21.90 7.73
N PHE A 350 2.77 -21.40 8.88
CA PHE A 350 3.56 -21.45 10.10
C PHE A 350 3.81 -22.90 10.55
N LEU A 351 2.75 -23.67 10.77
CA LEU A 351 2.86 -25.04 11.28
C LEU A 351 3.63 -25.98 10.34
N SER A 352 3.43 -25.82 9.01
CA SER A 352 4.14 -26.66 8.03
C SER A 352 5.63 -26.32 7.89
N THR A 353 6.08 -25.17 8.40
CA THR A 353 7.48 -24.74 8.35
C THR A 353 8.17 -24.78 9.71
N LEU A 354 7.41 -24.87 10.81
CA LEU A 354 7.91 -24.78 12.17
C LEU A 354 9.00 -25.84 12.49
N SER A 355 8.87 -27.04 11.95
CA SER A 355 9.86 -28.13 12.11
C SER A 355 11.25 -27.79 11.53
N ARG A 356 11.33 -26.73 10.67
CA ARG A 356 12.58 -26.26 10.08
C ARG A 356 13.18 -25.07 10.86
N ILE A 357 12.43 -24.51 11.79
CA ILE A 357 12.81 -23.35 12.59
C ILE A 357 13.35 -23.91 13.93
N GLY A 358 14.65 -23.76 14.20
CA GLY A 358 15.28 -24.28 15.43
C GLY A 358 14.95 -23.48 16.68
N PHE A 359 14.68 -22.14 16.53
CA PHE A 359 14.43 -21.20 17.63
C PHE A 359 13.31 -20.22 17.28
N ILE A 360 12.46 -19.93 18.26
CA ILE A 360 11.40 -18.91 18.17
C ILE A 360 11.57 -17.97 19.36
N ASN A 361 11.69 -16.67 19.12
CA ASN A 361 11.87 -15.66 20.18
C ASN A 361 13.02 -15.98 21.16
N GLY A 362 14.11 -16.57 20.66
CA GLY A 362 15.26 -16.93 21.50
C GLY A 362 15.13 -18.23 22.29
N GLN A 363 13.98 -18.91 22.25
CA GLN A 363 13.77 -20.24 22.86
C GLN A 363 13.85 -21.34 21.80
N SER A 364 14.40 -22.51 22.17
CA SER A 364 14.38 -23.67 21.27
C SER A 364 12.93 -24.17 21.12
N VAL A 365 12.63 -24.72 19.94
CA VAL A 365 11.32 -25.37 19.70
C VAL A 365 11.05 -26.47 20.69
N SER A 366 12.11 -27.21 21.16
CA SER A 366 12.00 -28.26 22.17
C SER A 366 11.59 -27.74 23.54
N GLU A 367 12.12 -26.59 23.98
CA GLU A 367 11.74 -25.95 25.26
C GLU A 367 10.29 -25.42 25.22
N LEU A 368 9.87 -24.85 24.10
CA LEU A 368 8.49 -24.44 23.89
C LEU A 368 7.52 -25.64 23.92
N MET A 369 7.94 -26.80 23.38
CA MET A 369 7.14 -28.04 23.44
C MET A 369 7.00 -28.58 24.87
N GLU A 370 8.05 -28.52 25.70
CA GLU A 370 7.98 -28.89 27.11
C GLU A 370 7.06 -27.98 27.91
N GLN A 371 7.12 -26.69 27.67
CA GLN A 371 6.18 -25.70 28.27
C GLN A 371 4.75 -25.99 27.85
N ALA A 372 4.49 -26.23 26.55
CA ALA A 372 3.18 -26.57 26.03
C ALA A 372 2.60 -27.86 26.67
N GLY A 373 3.42 -28.86 26.92
CA GLY A 373 2.99 -30.09 27.59
C GLY A 373 2.52 -29.85 29.04
N ASN A 374 3.03 -28.81 29.69
CA ASN A 374 2.70 -28.48 31.08
C ASN A 374 1.49 -27.56 31.21
N GLU A 375 1.15 -26.74 30.17
CA GLU A 375 0.06 -25.78 30.18
C GLU A 375 -1.22 -26.29 29.47
N ALA A 376 -1.20 -27.49 28.89
CA ALA A 376 -2.27 -28.01 28.02
C ALA A 376 -3.61 -28.31 28.74
N GLU A 377 -3.70 -28.18 30.05
CA GLU A 377 -4.93 -28.51 30.82
C GLU A 377 -5.88 -27.31 31.08
N ASP A 378 -5.48 -26.05 30.86
CA ASP A 378 -6.24 -24.90 31.43
C ASP A 378 -6.68 -23.77 30.47
N SER A 379 -6.55 -23.87 29.16
CA SER A 379 -7.05 -22.77 28.29
C SER A 379 -7.91 -23.25 27.13
N GLU A 380 -9.21 -23.29 27.34
CA GLU A 380 -10.17 -22.93 26.29
C GLU A 380 -9.85 -21.47 25.93
N ALA A 381 -9.03 -21.28 24.88
CA ALA A 381 -8.72 -19.95 24.40
C ALA A 381 -10.03 -19.24 24.04
N GLU A 382 -10.34 -18.15 24.74
CA GLU A 382 -11.36 -17.21 24.33
C GLU A 382 -11.09 -16.82 22.87
N THR A 383 -11.86 -17.41 21.97
CA THR A 383 -11.96 -16.95 20.58
C THR A 383 -12.59 -15.56 20.66
N GLY A 384 -11.75 -14.53 20.70
CA GLY A 384 -12.20 -13.16 20.51
C GLY A 384 -13.03 -13.09 19.22
N SER A 385 -14.01 -12.21 19.16
CA SER A 385 -14.90 -12.03 18.01
C SER A 385 -14.07 -11.82 16.74
N ARG A 386 -13.83 -12.90 16.01
CA ARG A 386 -13.02 -12.91 14.80
C ARG A 386 -13.83 -12.32 13.66
N ILE A 387 -13.28 -11.34 12.95
CA ILE A 387 -13.89 -10.81 11.75
C ILE A 387 -13.56 -11.77 10.59
N LEU A 388 -14.44 -12.73 10.34
CA LEU A 388 -14.21 -13.83 9.38
C LEU A 388 -13.94 -13.33 7.96
N CYS A 389 -14.61 -12.26 7.51
CA CYS A 389 -14.33 -11.69 6.19
C CYS A 389 -12.89 -11.18 6.08
N ASN A 390 -12.30 -10.66 7.16
CA ASN A 390 -10.89 -10.22 7.17
C ASN A 390 -9.93 -11.41 6.96
N ASP A 391 -10.23 -12.56 7.55
CA ASP A 391 -9.42 -13.77 7.39
C ASP A 391 -9.45 -14.27 5.95
N TYR A 392 -10.62 -14.32 5.33
CA TYR A 392 -10.74 -14.72 3.93
C TYR A 392 -10.10 -13.71 2.98
N VAL A 393 -10.24 -12.41 3.21
CA VAL A 393 -9.57 -11.36 2.43
C VAL A 393 -8.05 -11.52 2.53
N ARG A 394 -7.50 -11.75 3.73
CA ARG A 394 -6.07 -12.01 3.92
C ARG A 394 -5.64 -13.28 3.16
N GLN A 395 -6.38 -14.38 3.31
CA GLN A 395 -6.12 -15.63 2.60
C GLN A 395 -6.11 -15.43 1.08
N ALA A 396 -7.12 -14.76 0.52
CA ALA A 396 -7.19 -14.43 -0.90
C ALA A 396 -6.01 -13.54 -1.33
N TYR A 397 -5.68 -12.51 -0.54
CA TYR A 397 -4.56 -11.61 -0.84
C TYR A 397 -3.23 -12.37 -0.88
N ARG A 398 -2.97 -13.32 0.07
CA ARG A 398 -1.78 -14.17 0.04
C ARG A 398 -1.75 -15.00 -1.23
N PHE A 399 -2.86 -15.65 -1.58
CA PHE A 399 -2.93 -16.43 -2.81
C PHE A 399 -2.55 -15.59 -4.03
N PHE A 400 -3.23 -14.47 -4.27
CA PHE A 400 -2.99 -13.67 -5.47
C PHE A 400 -1.61 -13.00 -5.51
N ARG A 401 -1.00 -12.74 -4.38
CA ARG A 401 0.35 -12.11 -4.30
C ARG A 401 1.50 -13.12 -4.34
N LEU A 402 1.29 -14.34 -3.86
CA LEU A 402 2.35 -15.31 -3.63
C LEU A 402 2.23 -16.58 -4.48
N ASN A 403 1.08 -16.82 -5.15
CA ASN A 403 0.90 -18.02 -5.96
C ASN A 403 1.93 -18.10 -7.09
N PRO A 404 2.48 -19.32 -7.35
CA PRO A 404 3.47 -19.49 -8.41
C PRO A 404 2.85 -19.52 -9.83
N TRP A 405 1.52 -19.59 -9.93
CA TRP A 405 0.81 -19.82 -11.20
C TRP A 405 0.47 -18.54 -11.94
N LYS A 406 0.76 -17.35 -11.37
CA LYS A 406 0.55 -16.02 -11.98
C LYS A 406 -0.89 -15.74 -12.40
N ILE A 407 -1.84 -16.15 -11.57
CA ILE A 407 -3.26 -15.86 -11.76
C ILE A 407 -3.49 -14.35 -11.60
N GLN A 408 -4.39 -13.78 -12.40
CA GLN A 408 -4.72 -12.36 -12.35
C GLN A 408 -5.15 -11.94 -10.94
N ASN A 409 -4.52 -10.90 -10.42
CA ASN A 409 -4.80 -10.39 -9.08
C ASN A 409 -5.99 -9.41 -9.10
N PRO A 410 -7.15 -9.75 -8.52
CA PRO A 410 -8.32 -8.86 -8.53
C PRO A 410 -8.14 -7.62 -7.64
N PHE A 411 -7.21 -7.65 -6.66
CA PHE A 411 -6.93 -6.50 -5.82
C PHE A 411 -6.28 -5.34 -6.60
N ASP A 412 -5.71 -5.61 -7.78
CA ASP A 412 -5.16 -4.56 -8.63
C ASP A 412 -6.26 -3.64 -9.19
N ALA A 413 -7.54 -4.05 -9.17
CA ALA A 413 -8.67 -3.21 -9.57
C ALA A 413 -9.10 -2.20 -8.48
N LEU A 414 -8.57 -2.30 -7.26
CA LEU A 414 -8.99 -1.44 -6.14
C LEU A 414 -8.80 0.06 -6.39
N PHE A 415 -7.80 0.46 -7.18
CA PHE A 415 -7.57 1.88 -7.46
C PHE A 415 -8.74 2.55 -8.22
N GLN A 416 -9.64 1.76 -8.83
CA GLN A 416 -10.85 2.25 -9.49
C GLN A 416 -12.01 2.48 -8.52
N LEU A 417 -11.91 2.01 -7.26
CA LEU A 417 -13.01 2.02 -6.28
C LEU A 417 -13.77 3.34 -6.20
N PRO A 418 -13.14 4.53 -6.10
CA PRO A 418 -13.88 5.80 -5.94
C PRO A 418 -14.84 6.12 -7.09
N ASP A 419 -14.57 5.61 -8.28
CA ASP A 419 -15.31 5.87 -9.51
C ASP A 419 -16.23 4.69 -9.91
N SER A 420 -16.13 3.55 -9.19
CA SER A 420 -16.78 2.28 -9.53
C SER A 420 -18.29 2.24 -9.22
N THR A 421 -18.97 1.31 -9.87
CA THR A 421 -20.39 1.01 -9.61
C THR A 421 -20.59 0.48 -8.21
N VAL A 422 -19.70 -0.42 -7.74
CA VAL A 422 -19.79 -0.97 -6.38
C VAL A 422 -19.68 0.12 -5.30
N PHE A 423 -18.83 1.13 -5.53
CA PHE A 423 -18.75 2.28 -4.60
C PHE A 423 -20.08 3.03 -4.50
N ARG A 424 -20.74 3.27 -5.63
CA ARG A 424 -22.05 3.95 -5.67
C ARG A 424 -23.15 3.13 -5.00
N LEU A 425 -23.10 1.81 -5.10
CA LEU A 425 -24.08 0.91 -4.47
C LEU A 425 -23.89 0.83 -2.93
N LEU A 426 -22.64 0.71 -2.47
CA LEU A 426 -22.33 0.54 -1.04
C LEU A 426 -22.42 1.84 -0.24
N TYR A 427 -21.87 2.94 -0.80
CA TYR A 427 -21.65 4.18 -0.07
C TYR A 427 -22.60 5.29 -0.55
N THR A 428 -23.85 5.21 -0.13
CA THR A 428 -24.90 6.15 -0.55
C THR A 428 -24.90 7.45 0.26
N SER A 429 -24.54 7.39 1.54
CA SER A 429 -24.50 8.56 2.41
C SER A 429 -23.10 9.19 2.49
N ALA A 430 -23.05 10.48 2.81
CA ALA A 430 -21.76 11.17 3.03
C ALA A 430 -21.02 10.62 4.28
N ALA A 431 -21.75 10.09 5.26
CA ALA A 431 -21.16 9.47 6.45
C ALA A 431 -20.44 8.16 6.10
N ASP A 432 -21.05 7.31 5.29
CA ASP A 432 -20.45 6.04 4.84
C ASP A 432 -19.20 6.30 3.99
N LYS A 433 -19.30 7.29 3.06
CA LYS A 433 -18.16 7.73 2.25
C LYS A 433 -17.00 8.23 3.10
N ARG A 434 -17.27 8.91 4.23
CA ARG A 434 -16.23 9.36 5.16
C ARG A 434 -15.48 8.20 5.78
N ILE A 435 -16.17 7.12 6.16
CA ILE A 435 -15.54 5.93 6.77
C ILE A 435 -14.53 5.31 5.79
N ILE A 436 -14.94 5.06 4.56
CA ILE A 436 -14.05 4.44 3.58
C ILE A 436 -12.92 5.39 3.15
N ALA A 437 -13.16 6.71 3.05
CA ALA A 437 -12.14 7.69 2.76
C ALA A 437 -11.07 7.74 3.87
N SER A 438 -11.49 7.65 5.14
CA SER A 438 -10.58 7.55 6.28
C SER A 438 -9.76 6.26 6.23
N CYS A 439 -10.37 5.14 5.91
CA CYS A 439 -9.67 3.86 5.74
C CYS A 439 -8.58 3.95 4.63
N LEU A 440 -8.94 4.50 3.47
CA LEU A 440 -7.99 4.73 2.35
C LEU A 440 -6.83 5.64 2.76
N MET A 441 -7.11 6.69 3.53
CA MET A 441 -6.08 7.60 4.02
C MET A 441 -5.09 6.87 4.95
N HIS A 442 -5.58 6.03 5.87
CA HIS A 442 -4.73 5.21 6.75
C HIS A 442 -3.89 4.20 5.96
N CYS A 443 -4.45 3.63 4.88
CA CYS A 443 -3.72 2.79 3.94
C CYS A 443 -2.75 3.56 3.03
N ARG A 444 -2.62 4.88 3.18
CA ARG A 444 -1.82 5.80 2.35
C ARG A 444 -2.26 5.86 0.88
N ALA A 445 -3.45 5.44 0.56
CA ALA A 445 -4.07 5.60 -0.75
C ALA A 445 -4.65 7.02 -0.91
N TYR A 446 -3.78 8.03 -0.77
CA TYR A 446 -4.18 9.44 -0.65
C TYR A 446 -4.93 9.98 -1.86
N GLU A 447 -4.59 9.55 -3.08
CA GLU A 447 -5.30 9.96 -4.30
C GLU A 447 -6.76 9.50 -4.28
N MET A 448 -6.99 8.25 -3.89
CA MET A 448 -8.33 7.67 -3.80
C MET A 448 -9.14 8.35 -2.67
N ALA A 449 -8.50 8.53 -1.52
CA ALA A 449 -9.12 9.22 -0.39
C ALA A 449 -9.50 10.67 -0.76
N ALA A 450 -8.62 11.41 -1.43
CA ALA A 450 -8.87 12.78 -1.87
C ALA A 450 -10.08 12.88 -2.82
N LYS A 451 -10.22 11.94 -3.77
CA LYS A 451 -11.39 11.87 -4.66
C LYS A 451 -12.70 11.72 -3.88
N ILE A 452 -12.71 10.88 -2.85
CA ILE A 452 -13.91 10.67 -2.04
C ILE A 452 -14.17 11.86 -1.13
N TYR A 453 -13.14 12.41 -0.48
CA TYR A 453 -13.29 13.60 0.36
C TYR A 453 -13.80 14.80 -0.46
N ALA A 454 -13.37 14.97 -1.72
CA ALA A 454 -13.88 15.98 -2.61
C ALA A 454 -15.40 15.90 -2.81
N GLN A 455 -15.99 14.69 -2.82
CA GLN A 455 -17.44 14.50 -2.98
C GLN A 455 -18.25 14.86 -1.74
N ILE A 456 -17.64 14.80 -0.54
CA ILE A 456 -18.37 14.92 0.74
C ILE A 456 -18.02 16.16 1.55
N ALA A 457 -16.90 16.84 1.25
CA ALA A 457 -16.38 17.92 2.07
C ALA A 457 -17.39 19.07 2.23
N ASP A 458 -18.00 19.50 1.12
CA ASP A 458 -18.97 20.60 1.13
C ASP A 458 -20.36 20.16 1.66
N THR A 459 -20.64 18.85 1.72
CA THR A 459 -21.88 18.33 2.31
C THR A 459 -21.78 18.23 3.82
N LEU A 460 -20.66 17.69 4.34
CA LEU A 460 -20.47 17.48 5.77
C LEU A 460 -19.97 18.73 6.51
N GLN A 461 -19.29 19.63 5.83
CA GLN A 461 -18.77 20.91 6.35
C GLN A 461 -18.10 20.77 7.73
N SER A 462 -17.31 19.72 7.91
CA SER A 462 -16.65 19.38 9.16
C SER A 462 -15.16 19.75 9.11
N ALA A 463 -14.63 20.31 10.20
CA ALA A 463 -13.20 20.60 10.32
C ALA A 463 -12.34 19.34 10.13
N GLU A 464 -12.78 18.19 10.66
CA GLU A 464 -12.11 16.90 10.48
C GLU A 464 -12.03 16.52 8.99
N VAL A 465 -13.15 16.63 8.25
CA VAL A 465 -13.24 16.26 6.84
C VAL A 465 -12.35 17.16 5.97
N TYR A 466 -12.41 18.48 6.19
CA TYR A 466 -11.52 19.41 5.48
C TYR A 466 -10.05 19.18 5.83
N GLY A 467 -9.75 18.86 7.10
CA GLY A 467 -8.39 18.55 7.53
C GLY A 467 -7.84 17.28 6.86
N HIS A 468 -8.60 16.20 6.84
CA HIS A 468 -8.22 14.96 6.15
C HIS A 468 -8.12 15.15 4.64
N TYR A 469 -9.04 15.89 4.03
CA TYR A 469 -8.98 16.22 2.61
C TYR A 469 -7.72 17.01 2.26
N GLY A 470 -7.44 18.08 3.02
CA GLY A 470 -6.22 18.87 2.86
C GLY A 470 -4.95 18.02 3.03
N LEU A 471 -4.92 17.12 4.03
CA LEU A 471 -3.79 16.22 4.24
C LEU A 471 -3.58 15.27 3.06
N CYS A 472 -4.65 14.69 2.51
CA CYS A 472 -4.55 13.83 1.34
C CYS A 472 -3.99 14.60 0.14
N LEU A 473 -4.50 15.81 -0.12
CA LEU A 473 -4.01 16.67 -1.20
C LEU A 473 -2.53 17.06 -1.02
N GLN A 474 -2.15 17.41 0.20
CA GLN A 474 -0.75 17.71 0.55
C GLN A 474 0.17 16.51 0.28
N LYS A 475 -0.25 15.29 0.63
CA LYS A 475 0.55 14.06 0.43
C LYS A 475 0.74 13.68 -1.03
N ILE A 476 -0.18 14.09 -1.92
CA ILE A 476 -0.05 13.91 -3.38
C ILE A 476 0.61 15.11 -4.08
N GLY A 477 1.00 16.15 -3.34
CA GLY A 477 1.70 17.32 -3.87
C GLY A 477 0.80 18.44 -4.42
N GLU A 478 -0.52 18.34 -4.23
CA GLU A 478 -1.50 19.35 -4.68
C GLU A 478 -1.65 20.46 -3.61
N TYR A 479 -0.56 21.19 -3.35
CA TYR A 479 -0.46 22.10 -2.20
C TYR A 479 -1.46 23.26 -2.25
N GLU A 480 -1.74 23.83 -3.42
CA GLU A 480 -2.70 24.94 -3.59
C GLU A 480 -4.10 24.49 -3.20
N LYS A 481 -4.52 23.28 -3.66
CA LYS A 481 -5.84 22.72 -3.30
C LYS A 481 -5.89 22.33 -1.82
N ALA A 482 -4.76 21.85 -1.27
CA ALA A 482 -4.66 21.56 0.17
C ALA A 482 -4.88 22.82 1.00
N LEU A 483 -4.29 23.96 0.61
CA LEU A 483 -4.51 25.26 1.25
C LEU A 483 -5.96 25.73 1.16
N GLU A 484 -6.65 25.50 0.04
CA GLU A 484 -8.09 25.79 -0.07
C GLU A 484 -8.90 25.00 0.96
N ALA A 485 -8.62 23.70 1.11
CA ALA A 485 -9.28 22.87 2.10
C ALA A 485 -8.94 23.31 3.54
N TYR A 486 -7.68 23.64 3.82
CA TYR A 486 -7.26 24.15 5.12
C TYR A 486 -7.85 25.51 5.47
N LYS A 487 -8.01 26.42 4.49
CA LYS A 487 -8.72 27.70 4.69
C LYS A 487 -10.20 27.49 5.04
N LYS A 488 -10.87 26.49 4.46
CA LYS A 488 -12.23 26.11 4.87
C LYS A 488 -12.25 25.53 6.29
N MET A 489 -11.28 24.69 6.65
CA MET A 489 -11.11 24.20 8.02
C MET A 489 -10.88 25.36 9.01
N GLN A 490 -10.06 26.35 8.66
CA GLN A 490 -9.75 27.50 9.50
C GLN A 490 -10.99 28.33 9.85
N GLN A 491 -11.95 28.44 8.92
CA GLN A 491 -13.23 29.12 9.17
C GLN A 491 -14.08 28.41 10.24
N LEU A 492 -13.90 27.11 10.41
CA LEU A 492 -14.61 26.31 11.42
C LEU A 492 -13.87 26.23 12.76
N GLY A 493 -12.57 26.52 12.75
CA GLY A 493 -11.73 26.52 13.94
C GLY A 493 -10.25 26.49 13.60
N SER A 494 -9.44 27.04 14.49
CA SER A 494 -7.99 27.10 14.33
C SER A 494 -7.31 26.16 15.32
N SER A 495 -6.23 25.54 14.89
CA SER A 495 -5.43 24.64 15.74
C SER A 495 -3.94 24.72 15.37
N GLU A 496 -3.08 24.35 16.31
CA GLU A 496 -1.66 24.23 16.08
C GLU A 496 -1.35 23.32 14.88
N TRP A 497 -2.04 22.17 14.80
CA TRP A 497 -1.88 21.23 13.69
C TRP A 497 -2.21 21.89 12.34
N LEU A 498 -3.31 22.66 12.25
CA LEU A 498 -3.73 23.33 11.02
C LEU A 498 -2.66 24.33 10.55
N TYR A 499 -2.18 25.20 11.44
CA TYR A 499 -1.18 26.22 11.07
C TYR A 499 0.12 25.56 10.59
N ARG A 500 0.53 24.43 11.19
CA ARG A 500 1.69 23.68 10.76
C ARG A 500 1.51 23.06 9.36
N GLN A 501 0.31 22.54 9.04
CA GLN A 501 0.05 22.03 7.70
C GLN A 501 0.02 23.15 6.66
N MET A 502 -0.58 24.31 7.01
CA MET A 502 -0.61 25.48 6.12
C MET A 502 0.78 26.05 5.88
N GLU A 503 1.59 26.17 6.93
CA GLU A 503 3.00 26.61 6.82
C GLU A 503 3.76 25.72 5.83
N TYR A 504 3.69 24.39 6.00
CA TYR A 504 4.34 23.43 5.11
C TYR A 504 3.90 23.61 3.64
N CYS A 505 2.60 23.80 3.40
CA CYS A 505 2.09 23.99 2.04
C CYS A 505 2.55 25.33 1.44
N TYR A 506 2.47 26.45 2.20
CA TYR A 506 2.97 27.75 1.76
C TYR A 506 4.46 27.72 1.45
N PHE A 507 5.25 27.09 2.30
CA PHE A 507 6.69 26.91 2.07
C PHE A 507 6.95 26.11 0.78
N ALA A 508 6.18 25.04 0.55
CA ALA A 508 6.35 24.17 -0.61
C ALA A 508 6.02 24.85 -1.95
N ILE A 509 5.05 25.78 -1.97
CA ILE A 509 4.71 26.56 -3.17
C ILE A 509 5.57 27.83 -3.33
N GLY A 510 6.43 28.15 -2.35
CA GLY A 510 7.29 29.33 -2.37
C GLY A 510 6.63 30.62 -1.89
N ASP A 511 5.47 30.54 -1.27
CA ASP A 511 4.79 31.68 -0.65
C ASP A 511 5.31 31.86 0.78
N TYR A 512 6.53 32.42 0.86
CA TYR A 512 7.24 32.52 2.13
C TYR A 512 6.67 33.59 3.08
N ASP A 513 5.96 34.59 2.54
CA ASP A 513 5.32 35.61 3.38
C ASP A 513 4.17 35.00 4.20
N ASP A 514 3.29 34.23 3.55
CA ASP A 514 2.22 33.53 4.23
C ASP A 514 2.77 32.39 5.15
N ALA A 515 3.85 31.70 4.74
CA ALA A 515 4.54 30.73 5.59
C ALA A 515 5.07 31.41 6.88
N LEU A 516 5.63 32.62 6.78
CA LEU A 516 6.11 33.37 7.95
C LEU A 516 4.96 33.72 8.89
N GLN A 517 3.80 34.14 8.37
CA GLN A 517 2.62 34.39 9.20
C GLN A 517 2.19 33.13 9.97
N MET A 518 2.21 31.95 9.33
CA MET A 518 1.89 30.70 10.01
C MET A 518 2.91 30.36 11.11
N CYS A 519 4.21 30.56 10.87
CA CYS A 519 5.24 30.40 11.89
C CYS A 519 5.00 31.35 13.11
N GLU A 520 4.57 32.59 12.86
CA GLU A 520 4.25 33.54 13.92
C GLU A 520 3.06 33.11 14.76
N LEU A 521 2.00 32.60 14.13
CA LEU A 521 0.85 32.05 14.82
C LEU A 521 1.22 30.81 15.66
N LEU A 522 2.08 29.94 15.14
CA LEU A 522 2.60 28.79 15.88
C LEU A 522 3.42 29.22 17.10
N LEU A 523 4.25 30.24 16.98
CA LEU A 523 5.02 30.80 18.08
C LEU A 523 4.18 31.57 19.09
N GLN A 524 3.02 32.13 18.71
CA GLN A 524 2.04 32.65 19.68
C GLN A 524 1.46 31.54 20.56
N ILE A 525 1.24 30.34 20.00
CA ILE A 525 0.74 29.18 20.77
C ILE A 525 1.86 28.59 21.65
N LYS A 526 3.07 28.44 21.10
CA LYS A 526 4.24 27.85 21.80
C LYS A 526 5.48 28.72 21.58
N PRO A 527 5.67 29.80 22.38
CA PRO A 527 6.76 30.78 22.18
C PRO A 527 8.18 30.22 22.26
N ASP A 528 8.37 29.15 23.02
CA ASP A 528 9.68 28.53 23.26
C ASP A 528 9.89 27.24 22.46
N SER A 529 9.02 26.93 21.50
CA SER A 529 9.18 25.76 20.62
C SER A 529 10.41 25.93 19.73
N GLN A 530 11.44 25.13 19.99
CA GLN A 530 12.66 25.14 19.19
C GLN A 530 12.41 24.74 17.74
N ALA A 531 11.44 23.82 17.50
CA ALA A 531 11.04 23.41 16.16
C ALA A 531 10.45 24.59 15.38
N TYR A 532 9.51 25.34 15.96
CA TYR A 532 8.88 26.48 15.28
C TYR A 532 9.83 27.65 15.10
N LEU A 533 10.76 27.87 16.04
CA LEU A 533 11.84 28.84 15.86
C LEU A 533 12.74 28.46 14.68
N TYR A 534 13.05 27.18 14.53
CA TYR A 534 13.86 26.69 13.42
C TYR A 534 13.11 26.79 12.07
N GLU A 535 11.83 26.41 12.02
CA GLU A 535 10.97 26.59 10.84
C GLU A 535 10.91 28.07 10.44
N LYS A 536 10.70 29.01 11.41
CA LYS A 536 10.73 30.44 11.16
C LYS A 536 12.08 30.93 10.61
N ALA A 537 13.20 30.45 11.15
CA ALA A 537 14.53 30.81 10.65
C ALA A 537 14.72 30.37 9.19
N ASN A 538 14.26 29.17 8.83
CA ASN A 538 14.32 28.66 7.45
C ASN A 538 13.48 29.51 6.49
N VAL A 539 12.28 29.91 6.90
CA VAL A 539 11.42 30.79 6.10
C VAL A 539 12.09 32.16 5.91
N LEU A 540 12.66 32.73 6.96
CA LEU A 540 13.39 34.02 6.88
C LEU A 540 14.63 33.94 5.98
N ILE A 541 15.35 32.83 5.98
CA ILE A 541 16.45 32.60 5.02
C ILE A 541 15.93 32.60 3.57
N LYS A 542 14.76 31.99 3.32
CA LYS A 542 14.15 32.01 1.97
C LYS A 542 13.66 33.37 1.55
N LEU A 543 13.26 34.22 2.49
CA LEU A 543 12.92 35.64 2.29
C LEU A 543 14.16 36.55 2.21
N GLU A 544 15.37 35.99 2.32
CA GLU A 544 16.64 36.74 2.36
C GLU A 544 16.75 37.69 3.57
N LEU A 545 15.94 37.49 4.61
CA LEU A 545 15.99 38.22 5.89
C LEU A 545 17.03 37.62 6.83
N PHE A 546 18.27 37.52 6.37
CA PHE A 546 19.35 36.78 7.02
C PHE A 546 19.69 37.28 8.43
N ALA A 547 19.59 38.60 8.70
CA ALA A 547 19.85 39.15 10.01
C ALA A 547 18.84 38.69 11.06
N GLU A 548 17.56 38.61 10.70
CA GLU A 548 16.51 38.12 11.60
C GLU A 548 16.65 36.62 11.82
N ALA A 549 16.92 35.86 10.73
CA ALA A 549 17.21 34.43 10.81
C ALA A 549 18.39 34.15 11.75
N LEU A 550 19.49 34.89 11.61
CA LEU A 550 20.69 34.71 12.41
C LEU A 550 20.43 34.95 13.91
N ALA A 551 19.62 35.94 14.27
CA ALA A 551 19.23 36.18 15.65
C ALA A 551 18.48 35.00 16.28
N ILE A 552 17.58 34.35 15.50
CA ILE A 552 16.88 33.14 15.94
C ILE A 552 17.82 31.94 16.03
N LEU A 553 18.69 31.77 15.04
CA LEU A 553 19.66 30.67 15.01
C LEU A 553 20.63 30.74 16.19
N TYR A 554 21.10 31.94 16.59
CA TYR A 554 21.90 32.12 17.81
C TYR A 554 21.15 31.72 19.09
N LYS A 555 19.84 32.04 19.17
CA LYS A 555 18.99 31.59 20.28
C LYS A 555 18.92 30.08 20.32
N LEU A 556 18.75 29.43 19.14
CA LEU A 556 18.68 27.99 19.04
C LEU A 556 20.01 27.29 19.36
N ASP A 557 21.14 27.86 18.92
CA ASP A 557 22.47 27.33 19.26
C ASP A 557 22.77 27.44 20.78
N PHE A 558 22.28 28.49 21.42
CA PHE A 558 22.39 28.61 22.89
C PHE A 558 21.53 27.53 23.60
N LEU A 559 20.35 27.22 23.11
CA LEU A 559 19.44 26.20 23.69
C LEU A 559 19.89 24.76 23.41
N ARG A 560 20.50 24.51 22.26
CA ARG A 560 21.06 23.22 21.86
C ARG A 560 22.47 23.36 21.32
N PRO A 561 23.48 23.52 22.21
CA PRO A 561 24.85 23.60 21.79
C PRO A 561 25.28 22.35 20.98
N ASN A 562 26.05 22.59 19.93
CA ASN A 562 26.58 21.55 19.03
C ASN A 562 25.58 20.88 18.08
N ASN A 563 24.42 21.48 17.81
CA ASN A 563 23.60 21.03 16.73
C ASN A 563 24.24 21.38 15.36
N VAL A 564 24.67 20.36 14.65
CA VAL A 564 25.42 20.50 13.39
C VAL A 564 24.61 21.27 12.34
N THR A 565 23.32 20.98 12.19
CA THR A 565 22.45 21.66 11.22
C THR A 565 22.35 23.16 11.48
N ILE A 566 22.09 23.54 12.73
CA ILE A 566 22.04 24.96 13.13
C ILE A 566 23.40 25.63 12.91
N THR A 567 24.51 24.93 13.15
CA THR A 567 25.86 25.46 12.96
C THR A 567 26.14 25.78 11.49
N HIS A 568 25.70 24.94 10.53
CA HIS A 568 25.78 25.20 9.09
C HIS A 568 24.98 26.46 8.69
N GLU A 569 23.74 26.57 9.19
CA GLU A 569 22.87 27.70 8.88
C GLU A 569 23.45 29.04 9.43
N ILE A 570 24.01 29.00 10.65
CA ILE A 570 24.69 30.19 11.24
C ILE A 570 25.91 30.58 10.39
N LEU A 571 26.72 29.63 9.97
CA LEU A 571 27.88 29.91 9.11
C LEU A 571 27.45 30.66 7.83
N TRP A 572 26.44 30.20 7.16
CA TRP A 572 25.90 30.83 5.96
C TRP A 572 25.32 32.22 6.23
N CYS A 573 24.39 32.33 7.19
CA CYS A 573 23.75 33.61 7.51
C CYS A 573 24.74 34.67 8.00
N ALA A 574 25.72 34.28 8.84
CA ALA A 574 26.76 35.18 9.30
C ALA A 574 27.65 35.68 8.17
N PHE A 575 28.01 34.80 7.21
CA PHE A 575 28.72 35.16 5.99
C PHE A 575 27.95 36.19 5.16
N VAL A 576 26.65 35.97 4.94
CA VAL A 576 25.82 36.89 4.15
C VAL A 576 25.66 38.23 4.84
N CYS A 577 25.57 38.25 6.18
CA CYS A 577 25.45 39.44 7.02
C CYS A 577 26.80 40.16 7.28
N ASP A 578 27.90 39.77 6.62
CA ASP A 578 29.25 40.34 6.79
C ASP A 578 29.87 40.12 8.22
N ASP A 579 29.29 39.26 9.04
CA ASP A 579 29.85 38.84 10.33
C ASP A 579 30.87 37.70 10.09
N PHE A 580 31.97 38.02 9.43
CA PHE A 580 33.03 37.04 9.09
C PHE A 580 33.70 36.45 10.34
N GLU A 581 33.71 37.15 11.47
CA GLU A 581 34.28 36.61 12.70
C GLU A 581 33.42 35.47 13.25
N ALA A 582 32.10 35.67 13.28
CA ALA A 582 31.17 34.61 13.65
C ALA A 582 31.25 33.46 12.66
N ALA A 583 31.19 33.72 11.35
CA ALA A 583 31.26 32.69 10.33
C ALA A 583 32.51 31.81 10.48
N ILE A 584 33.68 32.40 10.64
CA ILE A 584 34.96 31.66 10.85
C ILE A 584 34.92 30.85 12.16
N ARG A 585 34.34 31.40 13.22
CA ARG A 585 34.23 30.69 14.52
C ARG A 585 33.37 29.45 14.40
N TYR A 586 32.21 29.54 13.71
CA TYR A 586 31.31 28.41 13.51
C TYR A 586 31.87 27.39 12.52
N PHE A 587 32.59 27.82 11.49
CA PHE A 587 33.33 26.94 10.61
C PHE A 587 34.39 26.11 11.37
N LYS A 588 35.17 26.73 12.24
CA LYS A 588 36.17 26.01 13.05
C LYS A 588 35.52 24.96 13.95
N ARG A 589 34.33 25.26 14.51
CA ARG A 589 33.59 24.32 15.31
C ARG A 589 33.16 23.10 14.51
N LEU A 590 32.72 23.28 13.24
CA LEU A 590 32.42 22.16 12.32
C LEU A 590 33.68 21.37 11.97
N GLU A 591 34.81 22.03 11.81
CA GLU A 591 36.10 21.39 11.54
C GLU A 591 36.59 20.56 12.72
N GLU A 592 36.51 21.07 13.93
CA GLU A 592 36.88 20.39 15.19
C GLU A 592 36.02 19.12 15.43
N THR A 593 34.74 19.15 15.07
CA THR A 593 33.82 18.01 15.19
C THR A 593 33.86 17.08 13.97
N ASN A 594 34.67 17.41 12.95
CA ASN A 594 34.78 16.67 11.70
C ASN A 594 33.43 16.51 10.96
N THR A 595 32.58 17.52 11.08
CA THR A 595 31.24 17.56 10.45
C THR A 595 31.13 18.55 9.30
N THR A 596 32.25 19.15 8.85
CA THR A 596 32.28 20.05 7.69
C THR A 596 31.82 19.35 6.40
N ASN A 597 30.93 19.99 5.68
CA ASN A 597 30.51 19.57 4.34
C ASN A 597 31.14 20.45 3.23
N ALA A 598 30.91 20.09 1.98
CA ALA A 598 31.49 20.80 0.84
C ALA A 598 30.96 22.25 0.71
N ILE A 599 29.72 22.53 1.13
CA ILE A 599 29.15 23.88 1.12
C ILE A 599 29.85 24.77 2.14
N ASP A 600 30.18 24.24 3.31
CA ASP A 600 30.96 25.00 4.32
C ASP A 600 32.32 25.43 3.80
N TRP A 601 32.98 24.55 3.04
CA TRP A 601 34.24 24.89 2.37
C TRP A 601 34.07 25.93 1.28
N ILE A 602 32.93 25.94 0.54
CA ILE A 602 32.60 27.01 -0.40
C ILE A 602 32.43 28.32 0.36
N ASN A 603 31.65 28.35 1.42
CA ASN A 603 31.42 29.54 2.24
C ASN A 603 32.74 30.10 2.84
N MET A 604 33.58 29.19 3.33
CA MET A 604 34.91 29.61 3.83
C MET A 604 35.81 30.15 2.71
N GLY A 605 35.70 29.56 1.52
CA GLY A 605 36.37 30.07 0.31
C GLY A 605 35.90 31.47 -0.05
N HIS A 606 34.59 31.73 0.02
CA HIS A 606 34.03 33.08 -0.20
C HIS A 606 34.58 34.09 0.80
N ILE A 607 34.64 33.75 2.10
CA ILE A 607 35.17 34.60 3.15
C ILE A 607 36.65 34.94 2.88
N HIS A 608 37.49 33.95 2.57
CA HIS A 608 38.89 34.15 2.21
C HIS A 608 39.03 35.03 1.00
N PHE A 609 38.17 34.84 -0.05
CA PHE A 609 38.21 35.61 -1.25
C PHE A 609 37.92 37.09 -1.02
N ILE A 610 36.88 37.39 -0.25
CA ILE A 610 36.51 38.75 0.15
C ILE A 610 37.62 39.42 0.98
N GLN A 611 38.35 38.65 1.79
CA GLN A 611 39.50 39.14 2.58
C GLN A 611 40.78 39.26 1.77
N ASP A 612 40.72 39.16 0.42
CA ASP A 612 41.89 39.18 -0.51
C ASP A 612 42.91 38.05 -0.26
N LYS A 613 42.53 36.98 0.42
CA LYS A 613 43.33 35.79 0.69
C LYS A 613 43.12 34.76 -0.43
N ARG A 614 43.48 35.11 -1.67
CA ARG A 614 43.16 34.35 -2.88
C ARG A 614 43.66 32.92 -2.85
N MET A 615 44.83 32.65 -2.27
CA MET A 615 45.35 31.28 -2.17
C MET A 615 44.57 30.43 -1.19
N ASP A 616 44.18 30.99 -0.05
CA ASP A 616 43.36 30.30 0.95
C ASP A 616 41.94 30.02 0.41
N ALA A 617 41.37 30.98 -0.34
CA ALA A 617 40.13 30.82 -1.05
C ALA A 617 40.20 29.64 -2.05
N TYR A 618 41.24 29.62 -2.89
CA TYR A 618 41.47 28.53 -3.82
C TYR A 618 41.59 27.17 -3.14
N GLN A 619 42.33 27.08 -2.03
CA GLN A 619 42.46 25.83 -1.28
C GLN A 619 41.13 25.37 -0.68
N SER A 620 40.31 26.29 -0.15
CA SER A 620 38.98 25.98 0.40
C SER A 620 38.04 25.47 -0.70
N TYR A 621 37.96 26.13 -1.84
CA TYR A 621 37.17 25.68 -2.98
C TYR A 621 37.65 24.34 -3.53
N LYS A 622 38.96 24.12 -3.57
CA LYS A 622 39.54 22.84 -3.99
C LYS A 622 39.14 21.69 -3.06
N ARG A 623 39.11 21.95 -1.73
CA ARG A 623 38.63 20.98 -0.76
C ARG A 623 37.14 20.65 -0.98
N ALA A 624 36.31 21.68 -1.19
CA ALA A 624 34.88 21.50 -1.50
C ALA A 624 34.70 20.64 -2.77
N MET A 625 35.43 20.97 -3.82
CA MET A 625 35.37 20.25 -5.10
C MET A 625 35.81 18.79 -4.95
N MET A 626 36.86 18.52 -4.16
CA MET A 626 37.31 17.16 -3.87
C MET A 626 36.30 16.35 -3.04
N GLN A 627 35.68 16.99 -2.07
CA GLN A 627 34.66 16.34 -1.22
C GLN A 627 33.37 16.00 -2.02
N MET A 628 32.99 16.87 -2.97
CA MET A 628 31.87 16.57 -3.89
C MET A 628 32.20 15.48 -4.92
N ALA A 629 33.49 15.26 -5.22
CA ALA A 629 33.97 14.32 -6.23
C ALA A 629 33.33 14.46 -7.64
N ASP A 630 32.75 15.62 -7.92
CA ASP A 630 32.04 15.95 -9.16
C ASP A 630 32.15 17.46 -9.45
N LEU A 631 32.83 17.80 -10.52
CA LEU A 631 33.02 19.20 -10.94
C LEU A 631 31.67 19.88 -11.26
N LYS A 632 30.74 19.17 -11.89
CA LYS A 632 29.44 19.76 -12.25
C LYS A 632 28.64 20.11 -11.00
N LYS A 633 28.64 19.24 -9.98
CA LYS A 633 27.98 19.50 -8.70
C LYS A 633 28.64 20.69 -7.98
N PHE A 634 29.97 20.75 -7.96
CA PHE A 634 30.68 21.89 -7.39
C PHE A 634 30.31 23.20 -8.08
N LEU A 635 30.36 23.24 -9.42
CA LEU A 635 30.03 24.44 -10.17
C LEU A 635 28.54 24.84 -10.00
N ALA A 636 27.64 23.88 -9.87
CA ALA A 636 26.22 24.13 -9.60
C ALA A 636 25.99 24.74 -8.20
N ALA A 637 26.86 24.43 -7.23
CA ALA A 637 26.82 25.04 -5.90
C ALA A 637 27.52 26.42 -5.85
N PHE A 638 28.64 26.58 -6.54
CA PHE A 638 29.45 27.81 -6.52
C PHE A 638 28.84 28.97 -7.34
N ARG A 639 28.32 28.65 -8.54
CA ARG A 639 27.87 29.68 -9.49
C ARG A 639 26.70 30.55 -9.04
N PRO A 640 25.72 30.07 -8.29
CA PRO A 640 24.64 30.89 -7.75
C PRO A 640 25.13 32.04 -6.86
N ASP A 641 26.29 31.87 -6.20
CA ASP A 641 26.83 32.84 -5.25
C ASP A 641 27.68 33.94 -5.91
N ARG A 642 27.92 33.89 -7.23
CA ARG A 642 28.69 34.91 -7.97
C ARG A 642 28.12 36.33 -7.80
N PRO A 643 26.80 36.56 -7.90
CA PRO A 643 26.24 37.89 -7.66
C PRO A 643 26.55 38.42 -6.27
N LEU A 644 26.45 37.56 -5.26
CA LEU A 644 26.76 37.89 -3.87
C LEU A 644 28.25 38.27 -3.68
N LEU A 645 29.16 37.54 -4.32
CA LEU A 645 30.60 37.89 -4.30
C LEU A 645 30.89 39.25 -4.94
N VAL A 646 30.20 39.58 -6.03
CA VAL A 646 30.32 40.88 -6.70
C VAL A 646 29.77 42.00 -5.84
N GLU A 647 28.60 41.80 -5.19
CA GLU A 647 28.03 42.74 -4.24
C GLU A 647 28.97 43.00 -3.06
N LYS A 648 29.68 41.98 -2.59
CA LYS A 648 30.68 42.10 -1.52
C LYS A 648 32.05 42.60 -1.99
N GLY A 649 32.17 43.14 -3.22
CA GLY A 649 33.29 43.88 -3.73
C GLY A 649 34.32 43.09 -4.56
N ILE A 650 34.07 41.81 -4.83
CA ILE A 650 34.93 41.04 -5.73
C ILE A 650 34.58 41.38 -7.20
N ARG A 651 35.61 41.66 -8.01
CA ARG A 651 35.37 41.88 -9.43
C ARG A 651 34.93 40.60 -10.13
N LEU A 652 33.98 40.72 -11.05
CA LEU A 652 33.43 39.58 -11.79
C LEU A 652 34.53 38.82 -12.59
N ASP A 653 35.49 39.54 -13.16
CA ASP A 653 36.65 38.91 -13.85
C ASP A 653 37.53 38.09 -12.91
N GLU A 654 37.70 38.50 -11.64
CA GLU A 654 38.43 37.72 -10.64
C GLU A 654 37.66 36.45 -10.25
N VAL A 655 36.31 36.52 -10.17
CA VAL A 655 35.49 35.32 -9.92
C VAL A 655 35.66 34.29 -11.05
N TYR A 656 35.66 34.77 -12.32
CA TYR A 656 35.88 33.89 -13.45
C TYR A 656 37.32 33.31 -13.48
N LEU A 657 38.33 34.10 -13.16
CA LEU A 657 39.70 33.60 -13.06
C LEU A 657 39.85 32.52 -11.99
N MET A 658 39.20 32.69 -10.83
CA MET A 658 39.17 31.67 -9.78
C MET A 658 38.49 30.38 -10.27
N GLU A 659 37.36 30.49 -10.95
CA GLU A 659 36.65 29.34 -11.51
C GLU A 659 37.46 28.62 -12.57
N ASP A 660 38.08 29.36 -13.51
CA ASP A 660 38.92 28.77 -14.56
C ASP A 660 40.10 28.00 -13.95
N GLN A 661 40.72 28.54 -12.90
CA GLN A 661 41.80 27.88 -12.19
C GLN A 661 41.33 26.59 -11.50
N LEU A 662 40.14 26.58 -10.95
CA LEU A 662 39.55 25.38 -10.32
C LEU A 662 39.22 24.31 -11.38
N ILE A 663 38.64 24.71 -12.50
CA ILE A 663 38.34 23.80 -13.63
C ILE A 663 39.64 23.20 -14.18
N SER A 664 40.68 24.03 -14.42
CA SER A 664 41.98 23.56 -14.89
C SER A 664 42.58 22.53 -13.92
N SER A 665 42.56 22.82 -12.61
CA SER A 665 43.12 21.91 -11.61
C SER A 665 42.34 20.58 -11.48
N TRP A 666 41.11 20.52 -11.94
CA TRP A 666 40.32 19.28 -12.02
C TRP A 666 40.72 18.43 -13.22
N SER A 667 41.04 19.09 -14.35
CA SER A 667 41.40 18.40 -15.59
C SER A 667 42.80 17.78 -15.54
N GLU A 668 43.65 18.19 -14.58
CA GLU A 668 45.00 17.66 -14.36
C GLU A 668 45.03 16.37 -13.52
N LYS A 669 43.85 15.92 -13.03
CA LYS A 669 43.67 14.65 -12.31
C LYS A 669 43.29 13.52 -13.26
#